data_dbdb1717465b8634ba8ff8ad52f21177
#
_entry.id   dbdb1717465b8634ba8ff8ad52f21177
#
_cell.length_a   1.000
_cell.length_b   1.000
_cell.length_c   1.000
_cell.angle_alpha   90.00
_cell.angle_beta   90.00
_cell.angle_gamma   90.00
#
_symmetry.space_group_name_H-M   'P 1'
#
loop_
_entity.id
_entity.type
_entity.pdbx_description
1 polymer ?
#
loop_
_entity_poly.entity_id
_entity_poly.type
_entity_poly.pdbx_seq_one_letter_code
_entity_poly.pdbx_strand_id
1 'polypeptide(L)'
;MKKKIYTIIIIMFIATGLGSCSKYLDIVPDNIPTVDNAFSDRYNATKFLATCYWGIPKSAGWNENPGIFGAMEMIFNRDHRTQAGMRFGLSENSAALALVNYWSNNSDYVRSLYAGMRDCNTFLERIDGVQDVNQYEKERMKAEVKLIKAYLNFYLIQYYGPMTPLRQNTPVNESTAAIRAEREKVDDCFAYVLQLIDEVINSAALPLTIENRNTELGRFTAPVAHMLKAKVLVFWASPLFNGNRDYSGFVNQNKEPFFNQQYNAARWDTAAAACKRAIDVCAEAGIRLYKKSDYQAVNARQLSDTTLLINTLRSAVTQRWNPEVVWGNSSYPADWIFQLISLPRLEPATSTPSSMTGTLSVPLSTVELFYSNNGVPINEDISYPYGNRYSIRVGDAAHNLLIASGEKTAALNFDREMRFYSTLGFDRGRWFGNFYRTSNESETPYPKNRFGEYSSVFNPGEYNATGYWPKKLVAMNTTWRDANGVSEETYPYPDMRFADLLLLCAEALNESKSAPDQEVYLYIDSVRSRAGLKGVVESWANHSNQPSKPLTKEGMRQIIQQERKIELACEGSYYWDSHRWKTALTEQNRPIMGWNINGREAEEYYTLVSVYVQQFTYRDYFAPIPQSEMIKNPLLIQNPGW
;
A
#
# COMPACT_ATOMS: atom_id res chain seq x y z
N MET A 1 36.75 -2.60 -81.41
CA MET A 1 35.97 -1.45 -80.98
C MET A 1 34.73 -1.84 -80.16
N LYS A 2 33.91 -2.82 -80.50
CA LYS A 2 32.67 -3.20 -79.75
C LYS A 2 32.88 -3.59 -78.28
N LYS A 3 33.95 -4.33 -77.92
CA LYS A 3 34.24 -4.73 -76.55
C LYS A 3 34.56 -3.53 -75.60
N LYS A 4 35.22 -2.48 -76.09
CA LYS A 4 35.53 -1.28 -75.30
C LYS A 4 34.27 -0.42 -74.98
N ILE A 5 33.28 -0.44 -75.88
CA ILE A 5 32.04 0.27 -75.73
C ILE A 5 31.17 -0.40 -74.66
N TYR A 6 31.10 -1.72 -74.59
CA TYR A 6 30.35 -2.42 -73.51
C TYR A 6 30.98 -2.23 -72.13
N THR A 7 32.30 -2.18 -72.03
CA THR A 7 33.00 -1.92 -70.77
C THR A 7 32.73 -0.50 -70.26
N ILE A 8 32.69 0.49 -71.15
CA ILE A 8 32.35 1.89 -70.76
C ILE A 8 30.88 2.03 -70.33
N ILE A 9 29.96 1.33 -71.03
CA ILE A 9 28.51 1.34 -70.63
C ILE A 9 28.30 0.65 -69.31
N ILE A 10 29.00 -0.45 -68.99
CA ILE A 10 28.90 -1.13 -67.68
C ILE A 10 29.48 -0.27 -66.54
N ILE A 11 30.63 0.41 -66.83
CA ILE A 11 31.20 1.34 -65.81
C ILE A 11 30.31 2.54 -65.60
N MET A 12 29.64 3.04 -66.63
CA MET A 12 28.69 4.15 -66.51
C MET A 12 27.38 3.77 -65.73
N PHE A 13 26.93 2.50 -65.90
CA PHE A 13 25.78 1.96 -65.13
C PHE A 13 26.12 1.68 -63.69
N ILE A 14 27.36 1.31 -63.34
CA ILE A 14 27.83 1.11 -61.99
C ILE A 14 28.03 2.46 -61.29
N ALA A 15 28.50 3.48 -61.99
CA ALA A 15 28.70 4.82 -61.44
C ALA A 15 27.37 5.56 -61.12
N THR A 16 26.28 5.28 -61.84
CA THR A 16 24.95 5.83 -61.54
C THR A 16 24.22 5.10 -60.42
N GLY A 17 24.66 3.86 -60.05
CA GLY A 17 24.08 3.10 -58.93
C GLY A 17 24.62 3.47 -57.55
N LEU A 18 25.71 4.26 -57.45
CA LEU A 18 26.32 4.65 -56.18
C LEU A 18 25.78 5.99 -55.58
N GLY A 19 24.85 6.63 -56.28
CA GLY A 19 24.10 7.78 -55.75
C GLY A 19 22.92 7.31 -54.91
N SER A 20 23.12 6.39 -53.95
CA SER A 20 22.08 6.02 -52.98
C SER A 20 21.75 7.22 -52.09
N CYS A 21 20.54 7.70 -52.19
CA CYS A 21 20.01 8.80 -51.40
C CYS A 21 20.12 8.45 -49.91
N SER A 22 21.17 8.91 -49.24
CA SER A 22 21.33 8.82 -47.78
C SER A 22 20.17 9.53 -47.01
N LYS A 23 19.42 10.40 -47.67
CA LYS A 23 18.27 11.09 -47.13
C LYS A 23 16.95 10.30 -47.14
N TYR A 24 16.87 9.14 -47.82
CA TYR A 24 15.62 8.35 -47.84
C TYR A 24 15.45 7.46 -46.62
N LEU A 25 16.52 7.22 -45.85
CA LEU A 25 16.51 6.45 -44.62
C LEU A 25 16.31 7.34 -43.35
N ASP A 26 16.39 8.65 -43.52
CA ASP A 26 16.16 9.63 -42.42
C ASP A 26 14.72 10.18 -42.34
N ILE A 27 13.82 9.66 -43.17
CA ILE A 27 12.40 9.97 -43.00
C ILE A 27 11.86 9.12 -41.87
N VAL A 28 11.86 9.66 -40.68
CA VAL A 28 11.02 9.15 -39.57
C VAL A 28 9.58 9.14 -40.10
N PRO A 29 8.90 7.96 -40.16
CA PRO A 29 7.50 7.94 -40.59
C PRO A 29 6.70 8.94 -39.79
N ASP A 30 5.91 9.79 -40.42
CA ASP A 30 5.07 10.83 -39.79
C ASP A 30 4.10 10.27 -38.71
N ASN A 31 3.98 8.95 -38.62
CA ASN A 31 3.13 8.22 -37.67
C ASN A 31 3.85 7.73 -36.42
N ILE A 32 5.16 7.97 -36.25
CA ILE A 32 5.84 7.62 -35.00
C ILE A 32 5.73 8.83 -34.06
N PRO A 33 4.97 8.72 -32.95
CA PRO A 33 4.86 9.81 -31.98
C PRO A 33 6.26 10.14 -31.43
N THR A 34 6.75 11.35 -31.71
CA THR A 34 7.96 11.88 -31.10
C THR A 34 7.67 12.54 -29.77
N VAL A 35 8.69 12.77 -28.93
CA VAL A 35 8.54 13.54 -27.68
C VAL A 35 8.00 14.93 -27.97
N ASP A 36 8.33 15.55 -29.12
CA ASP A 36 7.82 16.87 -29.50
C ASP A 36 6.32 16.84 -29.77
N ASN A 37 5.78 15.76 -30.34
CA ASN A 37 4.35 15.57 -30.53
C ASN A 37 3.60 15.48 -29.17
N ALA A 38 4.24 14.95 -28.13
CA ALA A 38 3.64 14.86 -26.79
C ALA A 38 3.48 16.23 -26.11
N PHE A 39 4.14 17.28 -26.60
CA PHE A 39 4.06 18.64 -26.09
C PHE A 39 3.62 19.66 -27.15
N SER A 40 2.98 19.20 -28.23
CA SER A 40 2.45 20.06 -29.31
C SER A 40 1.29 20.95 -28.84
N ASP A 41 0.49 20.46 -27.91
CA ASP A 41 -0.73 21.10 -27.42
C ASP A 41 -1.10 20.62 -26.02
N ARG A 42 -2.11 21.30 -25.42
CA ARG A 42 -2.64 21.00 -24.08
C ARG A 42 -3.11 19.56 -23.91
N TYR A 43 -3.78 18.99 -24.90
CA TYR A 43 -4.34 17.65 -24.80
C TYR A 43 -3.24 16.61 -24.69
N ASN A 44 -2.20 16.73 -25.52
CA ASN A 44 -1.05 15.83 -25.51
C ASN A 44 -0.20 16.00 -24.25
N ALA A 45 0.02 17.25 -23.78
CA ALA A 45 0.69 17.54 -22.51
C ALA A 45 -0.07 16.92 -21.32
N THR A 46 -1.41 16.98 -21.32
CA THR A 46 -2.23 16.36 -20.26
C THR A 46 -2.12 14.82 -20.29
N LYS A 47 -2.05 14.21 -21.46
CA LYS A 47 -1.78 12.76 -21.57
C LYS A 47 -0.42 12.39 -21.03
N PHE A 48 0.60 13.23 -21.29
CA PHE A 48 1.94 12.95 -20.76
C PHE A 48 1.99 13.14 -19.24
N LEU A 49 1.24 14.09 -18.68
CA LEU A 49 1.03 14.20 -17.22
C LEU A 49 0.44 12.91 -16.65
N ALA A 50 -0.57 12.34 -17.31
CA ALA A 50 -1.14 11.05 -16.90
C ALA A 50 -0.10 9.91 -16.96
N THR A 51 0.85 9.94 -17.91
CA THR A 51 1.97 9.01 -17.97
C THR A 51 2.89 9.14 -16.74
N CYS A 52 3.11 10.36 -16.25
CA CYS A 52 3.86 10.57 -15.01
C CYS A 52 3.14 9.95 -13.81
N TYR A 53 1.82 10.14 -13.68
CA TYR A 53 1.00 9.49 -12.63
C TYR A 53 1.03 7.96 -12.74
N TRP A 54 1.00 7.42 -13.96
CA TRP A 54 1.11 5.98 -14.17
C TRP A 54 2.46 5.38 -13.74
N GLY A 55 3.49 6.22 -13.59
CA GLY A 55 4.78 5.84 -13.00
C GLY A 55 4.72 5.50 -11.51
N ILE A 56 3.68 5.90 -10.79
CA ILE A 56 3.49 5.60 -9.36
C ILE A 56 3.20 4.09 -9.19
N PRO A 57 3.81 3.42 -8.18
CA PRO A 57 3.58 2.01 -7.90
C PRO A 57 2.10 1.66 -7.73
N LYS A 58 1.74 0.46 -8.14
CA LYS A 58 0.37 -0.05 -8.08
C LYS A 58 0.01 -0.47 -6.66
N SER A 59 -0.66 0.39 -5.92
CA SER A 59 -0.95 0.17 -4.50
C SER A 59 -1.91 -0.99 -4.26
N ALA A 60 -2.92 -1.17 -5.11
CA ALA A 60 -3.81 -2.34 -5.11
C ALA A 60 -3.23 -3.56 -5.85
N GLY A 61 -1.95 -3.53 -6.20
CA GLY A 61 -1.26 -4.64 -6.87
C GLY A 61 -1.05 -5.81 -5.93
N TRP A 62 -1.99 -6.74 -5.90
CA TRP A 62 -1.96 -7.89 -4.99
C TRP A 62 -0.77 -8.84 -5.17
N ASN A 63 -0.10 -8.80 -6.33
CA ASN A 63 1.10 -9.60 -6.64
C ASN A 63 2.35 -8.76 -6.90
N GLU A 64 2.21 -7.44 -6.99
CA GLU A 64 3.29 -6.49 -7.33
C GLU A 64 3.65 -5.56 -6.19
N ASN A 65 2.75 -5.36 -5.22
CA ASN A 65 2.99 -4.49 -4.08
C ASN A 65 3.45 -5.28 -2.86
N PRO A 66 4.73 -5.18 -2.44
CA PRO A 66 5.23 -5.85 -1.25
C PRO A 66 4.48 -5.46 0.02
N GLY A 67 3.88 -4.28 0.07
CA GLY A 67 3.00 -3.86 1.17
C GLY A 67 1.84 -4.81 1.40
N ILE A 68 1.23 -5.34 0.34
CA ILE A 68 0.07 -6.24 0.44
C ILE A 68 0.49 -7.65 0.88
N PHE A 69 1.60 -8.16 0.39
CA PHE A 69 1.96 -9.58 0.58
C PHE A 69 3.32 -9.82 1.29
N GLY A 70 4.14 -8.79 1.45
CA GLY A 70 5.52 -8.94 1.94
C GLY A 70 5.66 -9.07 3.45
N ALA A 71 4.62 -8.71 4.21
CA ALA A 71 4.56 -8.87 5.65
C ALA A 71 3.42 -9.82 6.02
N MET A 72 3.54 -10.68 6.97
CA MET A 72 2.57 -11.70 7.41
C MET A 72 1.14 -11.20 7.71
N GLU A 73 0.75 -10.06 7.19
CA GLU A 73 -0.57 -9.47 7.40
C GLU A 73 -1.64 -10.15 6.55
N MET A 74 -1.28 -10.44 5.31
CA MET A 74 -2.08 -11.21 4.36
C MET A 74 -1.18 -12.20 3.63
N ILE A 75 -1.71 -13.38 3.30
CA ILE A 75 -0.97 -14.45 2.62
C ILE A 75 -1.83 -15.13 1.56
N PHE A 76 -1.16 -15.77 0.61
CA PHE A 76 -1.76 -16.77 -0.27
C PHE A 76 -1.54 -18.18 0.29
N ASN A 77 -2.32 -19.15 -0.18
CA ASN A 77 -2.13 -20.55 0.18
C ASN A 77 -0.85 -21.14 -0.46
N ARG A 78 -0.38 -22.28 0.06
CA ARG A 78 0.86 -22.94 -0.38
C ARG A 78 0.89 -23.32 -1.85
N ASP A 79 -0.26 -23.55 -2.47
CA ASP A 79 -0.34 -24.01 -3.85
C ASP A 79 -0.18 -22.87 -4.86
N HIS A 80 -0.30 -21.62 -4.41
CA HIS A 80 0.05 -20.40 -5.17
C HIS A 80 1.53 -20.07 -5.14
N ARG A 81 2.43 -21.04 -5.30
CA ARG A 81 3.89 -20.85 -5.26
C ARG A 81 4.45 -19.95 -6.35
N THR A 82 3.69 -19.68 -7.40
CA THR A 82 4.08 -18.72 -8.45
C THR A 82 3.90 -17.28 -8.03
N GLN A 83 3.13 -17.02 -6.99
CA GLN A 83 2.84 -15.67 -6.50
C GLN A 83 4.03 -15.11 -5.72
N ALA A 84 4.36 -13.84 -5.98
CA ALA A 84 5.47 -13.17 -5.34
C ALA A 84 5.34 -13.18 -3.81
N GLY A 85 4.14 -13.02 -3.26
CA GLY A 85 3.88 -13.01 -1.83
C GLY A 85 4.31 -14.29 -1.12
N MET A 86 3.96 -15.45 -1.66
CA MET A 86 4.36 -16.73 -1.10
C MET A 86 5.89 -16.90 -1.14
N ARG A 87 6.51 -16.48 -2.23
CA ARG A 87 7.96 -16.58 -2.45
C ARG A 87 8.75 -15.62 -1.55
N PHE A 88 8.19 -14.43 -1.24
CA PHE A 88 8.74 -13.51 -0.24
C PHE A 88 8.76 -14.18 1.15
N GLY A 89 7.64 -14.74 1.57
CA GLY A 89 7.53 -15.44 2.85
C GLY A 89 8.48 -16.63 2.99
N LEU A 90 8.85 -17.29 1.90
CA LEU A 90 9.83 -18.38 1.85
C LEU A 90 11.28 -17.91 1.67
N SER A 91 11.53 -16.60 1.69
CA SER A 91 12.86 -15.98 1.47
C SER A 91 13.50 -16.33 0.11
N GLU A 92 12.67 -16.51 -0.93
CA GLU A 92 13.12 -16.84 -2.30
C GLU A 92 13.52 -15.60 -3.12
N ASN A 93 13.43 -14.40 -2.56
CA ASN A 93 13.90 -13.19 -3.23
C ASN A 93 15.44 -13.23 -3.38
N SER A 94 15.96 -12.78 -4.52
CA SER A 94 17.42 -12.76 -4.75
C SER A 94 17.81 -11.69 -5.78
N ALA A 95 19.09 -11.32 -5.82
CA ALA A 95 19.60 -10.38 -6.83
C ALA A 95 19.50 -10.92 -8.27
N ALA A 96 19.61 -12.25 -8.45
CA ALA A 96 19.44 -12.89 -9.75
C ALA A 96 17.97 -12.95 -10.19
N LEU A 97 17.05 -13.02 -9.21
CA LEU A 97 15.60 -13.11 -9.43
C LEU A 97 14.89 -12.22 -8.40
N ALA A 98 14.92 -10.91 -8.64
CA ALA A 98 14.16 -9.97 -7.84
C ALA A 98 12.66 -10.18 -8.09
N LEU A 99 11.92 -10.58 -7.04
CA LEU A 99 10.49 -10.91 -7.12
C LEU A 99 9.64 -9.68 -7.48
N VAL A 100 10.03 -8.51 -6.97
CA VAL A 100 9.50 -7.21 -7.37
C VAL A 100 10.70 -6.32 -7.73
N ASN A 101 10.77 -5.87 -8.97
CA ASN A 101 11.89 -5.10 -9.49
C ASN A 101 11.45 -3.69 -9.88
N TYR A 102 11.46 -2.77 -8.92
CA TYR A 102 11.22 -1.34 -9.17
C TYR A 102 12.45 -0.60 -9.72
N TRP A 103 13.60 -1.25 -9.79
CA TRP A 103 14.82 -0.62 -10.29
C TRP A 103 14.83 -0.52 -11.81
N SER A 104 14.57 -1.62 -12.50
CA SER A 104 14.73 -1.69 -13.95
C SER A 104 13.64 -2.43 -14.72
N ASN A 105 12.67 -3.03 -14.04
CA ASN A 105 11.59 -3.72 -14.74
C ASN A 105 10.66 -2.70 -15.43
N ASN A 106 10.22 -3.02 -16.62
CA ASN A 106 9.30 -2.20 -17.40
C ASN A 106 8.22 -3.09 -18.03
N SER A 107 7.48 -3.80 -17.18
CA SER A 107 6.30 -4.58 -17.56
C SER A 107 5.02 -3.82 -17.27
N ASP A 108 3.90 -4.30 -17.79
CA ASP A 108 2.57 -3.73 -17.50
C ASP A 108 2.18 -3.80 -16.01
N TYR A 109 2.83 -4.68 -15.26
CA TYR A 109 2.53 -4.92 -13.83
C TYR A 109 3.46 -4.15 -12.89
N VAL A 110 4.75 -4.10 -13.19
CA VAL A 110 5.75 -3.37 -12.39
C VAL A 110 6.55 -2.46 -13.31
N ARG A 111 6.44 -1.16 -13.09
CA ARG A 111 7.21 -0.16 -13.82
C ARG A 111 8.45 0.23 -13.04
N SER A 112 9.58 0.38 -13.72
CA SER A 112 10.79 0.99 -13.15
C SER A 112 10.50 2.41 -12.67
N LEU A 113 10.85 2.69 -11.41
CA LEU A 113 10.71 4.04 -10.85
C LEU A 113 11.65 5.02 -11.54
N TYR A 114 12.82 4.56 -12.01
CA TYR A 114 13.72 5.38 -12.83
C TYR A 114 13.11 5.76 -14.18
N ALA A 115 12.35 4.86 -14.81
CA ALA A 115 11.59 5.21 -16.01
C ALA A 115 10.52 6.28 -15.70
N GLY A 116 9.80 6.14 -14.59
CA GLY A 116 8.84 7.15 -14.13
C GLY A 116 9.49 8.51 -13.86
N MET A 117 10.66 8.53 -13.20
CA MET A 117 11.41 9.77 -12.95
C MET A 117 11.93 10.41 -14.24
N ARG A 118 12.33 9.59 -15.23
CA ARG A 118 12.72 10.08 -16.55
C ARG A 118 11.56 10.80 -17.24
N ASP A 119 10.36 10.23 -17.17
CA ASP A 119 9.17 10.88 -17.73
C ASP A 119 8.87 12.21 -17.00
N CYS A 120 9.00 12.22 -15.67
CA CYS A 120 8.85 13.47 -14.90
C CYS A 120 9.86 14.53 -15.35
N ASN A 121 11.13 14.18 -15.54
CA ASN A 121 12.14 15.11 -16.05
C ASN A 121 11.80 15.62 -17.45
N THR A 122 11.40 14.71 -18.36
CA THR A 122 10.97 15.08 -19.72
C THR A 122 9.80 16.06 -19.70
N PHE A 123 8.82 15.83 -18.82
CA PHE A 123 7.69 16.75 -18.66
C PHE A 123 8.15 18.14 -18.20
N LEU A 124 8.99 18.19 -17.16
CA LEU A 124 9.49 19.46 -16.62
C LEU A 124 10.34 20.26 -17.61
N GLU A 125 11.08 19.56 -18.48
CA GLU A 125 11.91 20.17 -19.54
C GLU A 125 11.08 20.76 -20.69
N ARG A 126 9.87 20.23 -20.95
CA ARG A 126 9.11 20.52 -22.17
C ARG A 126 7.84 21.35 -21.98
N ILE A 127 7.21 21.33 -20.80
CA ILE A 127 5.88 21.92 -20.59
C ILE A 127 5.83 23.42 -20.84
N ASP A 128 6.94 24.14 -20.62
CA ASP A 128 6.99 25.60 -20.87
C ASP A 128 6.81 25.96 -22.35
N GLY A 129 7.17 25.05 -23.27
CA GLY A 129 7.01 25.24 -24.71
C GLY A 129 5.57 25.14 -25.22
N VAL A 130 4.65 24.57 -24.45
CA VAL A 130 3.25 24.36 -24.87
C VAL A 130 2.50 25.69 -24.89
N GLN A 131 2.00 26.11 -26.05
CA GLN A 131 1.46 27.47 -26.24
C GLN A 131 0.03 27.66 -25.71
N ASP A 132 -0.81 26.63 -25.79
CA ASP A 132 -2.23 26.66 -25.44
C ASP A 132 -2.53 26.27 -23.97
N VAL A 133 -1.49 26.19 -23.13
CA VAL A 133 -1.59 26.04 -21.67
C VAL A 133 -1.17 27.35 -21.02
N ASN A 134 -2.04 27.92 -20.17
CA ASN A 134 -1.72 29.16 -19.46
C ASN A 134 -0.69 28.91 -18.34
N GLN A 135 -0.04 29.99 -17.87
CA GLN A 135 1.07 29.90 -16.89
C GLN A 135 0.63 29.29 -15.56
N TYR A 136 -0.55 29.61 -15.05
CA TYR A 136 -1.09 29.04 -13.81
C TYR A 136 -1.22 27.51 -13.91
N GLU A 137 -1.75 27.03 -15.01
CA GLU A 137 -1.91 25.60 -15.26
C GLU A 137 -0.56 24.88 -15.44
N LYS A 138 0.42 25.54 -16.11
CA LYS A 138 1.79 25.03 -16.22
C LYS A 138 2.43 24.88 -14.84
N GLU A 139 2.34 25.86 -13.99
CA GLU A 139 2.91 25.81 -12.63
C GLU A 139 2.25 24.70 -11.78
N ARG A 140 0.93 24.54 -11.88
CA ARG A 140 0.21 23.43 -11.24
C ARG A 140 0.72 22.08 -11.74
N MET A 141 0.81 21.88 -13.06
CA MET A 141 1.30 20.63 -13.65
C MET A 141 2.76 20.34 -13.25
N LYS A 142 3.63 21.36 -13.22
CA LYS A 142 5.01 21.23 -12.74
C LYS A 142 5.07 20.82 -11.28
N ALA A 143 4.23 21.41 -10.43
CA ALA A 143 4.15 21.06 -9.01
C ALA A 143 3.70 19.61 -8.82
N GLU A 144 2.69 19.15 -9.56
CA GLU A 144 2.26 17.75 -9.55
C GLU A 144 3.39 16.80 -9.96
N VAL A 145 4.08 17.08 -11.07
CA VAL A 145 5.17 16.23 -11.58
C VAL A 145 6.38 16.21 -10.63
N LYS A 146 6.73 17.34 -10.01
CA LYS A 146 7.77 17.38 -8.96
C LYS A 146 7.37 16.52 -7.76
N LEU A 147 6.11 16.57 -7.35
CA LEU A 147 5.61 15.77 -6.23
C LEU A 147 5.58 14.27 -6.57
N ILE A 148 5.20 13.90 -7.81
CA ILE A 148 5.32 12.52 -8.30
C ILE A 148 6.79 12.08 -8.22
N LYS A 149 7.72 12.89 -8.73
CA LYS A 149 9.15 12.59 -8.68
C LYS A 149 9.65 12.39 -7.24
N ALA A 150 9.20 13.22 -6.30
CA ALA A 150 9.50 13.06 -4.88
C ALA A 150 8.96 11.73 -4.33
N TYR A 151 7.72 11.37 -4.68
CA TYR A 151 7.09 10.10 -4.29
C TYR A 151 7.87 8.89 -4.81
N LEU A 152 8.28 8.90 -6.09
CA LEU A 152 9.05 7.81 -6.69
C LEU A 152 10.43 7.63 -6.03
N ASN A 153 11.13 8.74 -5.74
CA ASN A 153 12.41 8.69 -5.01
C ASN A 153 12.22 8.18 -3.58
N PHE A 154 11.18 8.63 -2.88
CA PHE A 154 10.86 8.13 -1.54
C PHE A 154 10.57 6.64 -1.54
N TYR A 155 9.83 6.13 -2.53
CA TYR A 155 9.54 4.71 -2.66
C TYR A 155 10.82 3.88 -2.90
N LEU A 156 11.78 4.40 -3.69
CA LEU A 156 13.10 3.77 -3.84
C LEU A 156 13.87 3.71 -2.52
N ILE A 157 13.86 4.79 -1.72
CA ILE A 157 14.50 4.80 -0.40
C ILE A 157 13.88 3.75 0.53
N GLN A 158 12.55 3.67 0.55
CA GLN A 158 11.85 2.70 1.38
C GLN A 158 12.20 1.25 1.00
N TYR A 159 12.31 0.96 -0.30
CA TYR A 159 12.47 -0.40 -0.80
C TYR A 159 13.94 -0.84 -0.96
N TYR A 160 14.83 0.08 -1.37
CA TYR A 160 16.25 -0.24 -1.61
C TYR A 160 17.23 0.45 -0.66
N GLY A 161 16.79 1.35 0.21
CA GLY A 161 17.68 2.16 1.06
C GLY A 161 18.40 3.25 0.25
N PRO A 162 19.73 3.38 0.38
CA PRO A 162 20.52 4.30 -0.44
C PRO A 162 20.23 4.09 -1.92
N MET A 163 20.06 5.14 -2.68
CA MET A 163 19.72 5.05 -4.11
C MET A 163 20.48 6.13 -4.91
N THR A 164 20.34 6.11 -6.22
CA THR A 164 20.89 7.11 -7.12
C THR A 164 19.76 8.06 -7.55
N PRO A 165 19.67 9.30 -7.02
CA PRO A 165 18.62 10.23 -7.42
C PRO A 165 18.76 10.66 -8.88
N LEU A 166 17.72 10.46 -9.69
CA LEU A 166 17.69 10.94 -11.08
C LEU A 166 17.25 12.42 -11.10
N ARG A 167 18.18 13.35 -10.93
CA ARG A 167 17.88 14.79 -10.86
C ARG A 167 17.44 15.37 -12.20
N GLN A 168 18.07 14.94 -13.29
CA GLN A 168 17.80 15.35 -14.68
C GLN A 168 18.02 14.18 -15.63
N ASN A 169 17.50 14.27 -16.85
CA ASN A 169 17.74 13.28 -17.87
C ASN A 169 19.16 13.43 -18.42
N THR A 170 19.82 12.29 -18.65
CA THR A 170 21.12 12.26 -19.32
C THR A 170 20.91 12.36 -20.84
N PRO A 171 21.69 13.18 -21.56
CA PRO A 171 21.64 13.23 -23.01
C PRO A 171 21.86 11.86 -23.66
N VAL A 172 21.15 11.58 -24.76
CA VAL A 172 21.19 10.27 -25.45
C VAL A 172 22.56 9.92 -25.99
N ASN A 173 23.38 10.92 -26.29
CA ASN A 173 24.73 10.79 -26.84
C ASN A 173 25.84 10.73 -25.79
N GLU A 174 25.48 10.70 -24.50
CA GLU A 174 26.47 10.58 -23.43
C GLU A 174 27.16 9.21 -23.43
N SER A 175 28.43 9.21 -23.00
CA SER A 175 29.21 7.98 -22.89
C SER A 175 28.66 7.07 -21.80
N THR A 176 28.78 5.75 -21.98
CA THR A 176 28.38 4.77 -20.96
C THR A 176 29.05 5.01 -19.61
N ALA A 177 30.26 5.54 -19.58
CA ALA A 177 30.96 5.87 -18.35
C ALA A 177 30.32 7.06 -17.62
N ALA A 178 29.87 8.09 -18.36
CA ALA A 178 29.27 9.29 -17.79
C ALA A 178 27.85 9.04 -17.22
N ILE A 179 27.14 8.04 -17.75
CA ILE A 179 25.79 7.68 -17.23
C ILE A 179 25.82 6.76 -16.01
N ARG A 180 26.98 6.19 -15.66
CA ARG A 180 27.15 5.38 -14.47
C ARG A 180 27.19 6.27 -13.25
N ALA A 181 26.22 6.12 -12.37
CA ALA A 181 26.12 6.88 -11.14
C ALA A 181 26.24 5.97 -9.91
N GLU A 182 26.86 6.50 -8.87
CA GLU A 182 26.95 5.84 -7.57
C GLU A 182 25.65 6.03 -6.77
N ARG A 183 25.44 5.16 -5.79
CA ARG A 183 24.42 5.38 -4.77
C ARG A 183 24.85 6.50 -3.84
N GLU A 184 23.93 7.37 -3.47
CA GLU A 184 24.16 8.45 -2.51
C GLU A 184 23.87 7.98 -1.08
N LYS A 185 24.42 8.68 -0.08
CA LYS A 185 24.08 8.43 1.33
C LYS A 185 22.58 8.58 1.55
N VAL A 186 22.03 7.78 2.43
CA VAL A 186 20.57 7.76 2.64
C VAL A 186 20.04 9.11 3.11
N ASP A 187 20.81 9.86 3.92
CA ASP A 187 20.42 11.20 4.37
C ASP A 187 20.36 12.19 3.20
N ASP A 188 21.28 12.11 2.23
CA ASP A 188 21.28 12.95 1.03
C ASP A 188 20.08 12.61 0.12
N CYS A 189 19.73 11.32 0.05
CA CYS A 189 18.53 10.88 -0.67
C CYS A 189 17.25 11.47 -0.05
N PHE A 190 17.11 11.42 1.28
CA PHE A 190 15.97 12.04 1.99
C PHE A 190 15.97 13.56 1.81
N ALA A 191 17.12 14.21 1.91
CA ALA A 191 17.24 15.66 1.71
C ALA A 191 16.76 16.09 0.32
N TYR A 192 17.11 15.33 -0.73
CA TYR A 192 16.63 15.59 -2.08
C TYR A 192 15.12 15.42 -2.23
N VAL A 193 14.54 14.39 -1.63
CA VAL A 193 13.07 14.20 -1.62
C VAL A 193 12.38 15.37 -0.93
N LEU A 194 12.87 15.78 0.24
CA LEU A 194 12.33 16.92 0.99
C LEU A 194 12.47 18.24 0.24
N GLN A 195 13.60 18.45 -0.46
CA GLN A 195 13.79 19.63 -1.33
C GLN A 195 12.69 19.70 -2.39
N LEU A 196 12.41 18.60 -3.11
CA LEU A 196 11.36 18.58 -4.13
C LEU A 196 9.97 18.90 -3.55
N ILE A 197 9.65 18.34 -2.37
CA ILE A 197 8.38 18.60 -1.71
C ILE A 197 8.29 20.06 -1.25
N ASP A 198 9.38 20.61 -0.69
CA ASP A 198 9.42 22.00 -0.23
C ASP A 198 9.29 22.99 -1.37
N GLU A 199 9.92 22.73 -2.52
CA GLU A 199 9.71 23.51 -3.75
C GLU A 199 8.23 23.54 -4.15
N VAL A 200 7.53 22.40 -4.07
CA VAL A 200 6.09 22.29 -4.39
C VAL A 200 5.24 23.07 -3.39
N ILE A 201 5.48 22.90 -2.10
CA ILE A 201 4.72 23.59 -1.03
C ILE A 201 4.93 25.11 -1.14
N ASN A 202 6.17 25.55 -1.32
CA ASN A 202 6.52 26.98 -1.38
C ASN A 202 6.00 27.67 -2.66
N SER A 203 5.80 26.90 -3.76
CA SER A 203 5.20 27.44 -4.99
C SER A 203 3.73 27.79 -4.83
N ALA A 204 3.04 27.19 -3.85
CA ALA A 204 1.60 27.30 -3.66
C ALA A 204 0.76 27.01 -4.93
N ALA A 205 1.32 26.25 -5.88
CA ALA A 205 0.68 25.99 -7.17
C ALA A 205 -0.33 24.83 -7.12
N LEU A 206 -0.27 23.98 -6.10
CA LEU A 206 -1.27 22.92 -5.92
C LEU A 206 -2.57 23.47 -5.31
N PRO A 207 -3.75 23.09 -5.85
CA PRO A 207 -5.02 23.50 -5.26
C PRO A 207 -5.24 22.85 -3.88
N LEU A 208 -6.00 23.50 -3.03
CA LEU A 208 -6.40 22.95 -1.74
C LEU A 208 -7.35 21.75 -1.92
N THR A 209 -8.27 21.84 -2.87
CA THR A 209 -9.24 20.80 -3.21
C THR A 209 -9.39 20.67 -4.73
N ILE A 210 -9.87 19.53 -5.18
CA ILE A 210 -10.21 19.34 -6.62
C ILE A 210 -11.55 19.98 -6.91
N GLU A 211 -11.56 20.97 -7.80
CA GLU A 211 -12.77 21.67 -8.24
C GLU A 211 -13.54 20.87 -9.31
N ASN A 212 -12.84 20.44 -10.36
CA ASN A 212 -13.44 19.65 -11.43
C ASN A 212 -13.42 18.16 -11.10
N ARG A 213 -14.40 17.70 -10.32
CA ARG A 213 -14.50 16.30 -9.88
C ARG A 213 -14.75 15.30 -11.02
N ASN A 214 -15.15 15.74 -12.21
CA ASN A 214 -15.41 14.84 -13.33
C ASN A 214 -14.14 14.39 -14.04
N THR A 215 -13.09 15.22 -14.06
CA THR A 215 -11.90 14.99 -14.87
C THR A 215 -10.58 14.99 -14.09
N GLU A 216 -10.57 15.48 -12.83
CA GLU A 216 -9.32 15.72 -12.09
C GLU A 216 -9.19 14.92 -10.80
N LEU A 217 -10.18 14.08 -10.45
CA LEU A 217 -10.08 13.22 -9.26
C LEU A 217 -8.86 12.30 -9.37
N GLY A 218 -8.05 12.26 -8.31
CA GLY A 218 -6.79 11.52 -8.26
C GLY A 218 -5.55 12.37 -8.56
N ARG A 219 -5.71 13.62 -9.05
CA ARG A 219 -4.59 14.58 -9.15
C ARG A 219 -4.18 15.08 -7.77
N PHE A 220 -2.91 15.45 -7.63
CA PHE A 220 -2.35 15.92 -6.36
C PHE A 220 -2.88 17.30 -5.95
N THR A 221 -3.03 17.46 -4.64
CA THR A 221 -3.48 18.67 -3.97
C THR A 221 -2.50 19.08 -2.87
N ALA A 222 -2.65 20.26 -2.31
CA ALA A 222 -1.80 20.73 -1.21
C ALA A 222 -1.80 19.78 0.01
N PRO A 223 -2.95 19.21 0.47
CA PRO A 223 -2.96 18.17 1.50
C PRO A 223 -2.04 16.98 1.20
N VAL A 224 -1.99 16.53 -0.05
CA VAL A 224 -1.11 15.41 -0.46
C VAL A 224 0.35 15.76 -0.27
N ALA A 225 0.78 16.97 -0.68
CA ALA A 225 2.16 17.41 -0.52
C ALA A 225 2.57 17.49 0.96
N HIS A 226 1.71 18.06 1.81
CA HIS A 226 1.97 18.15 3.26
C HIS A 226 1.98 16.78 3.95
N MET A 227 1.05 15.88 3.59
CA MET A 227 1.04 14.52 4.15
C MET A 227 2.26 13.72 3.67
N LEU A 228 2.66 13.84 2.40
CA LEU A 228 3.88 13.18 1.91
C LEU A 228 5.12 13.68 2.66
N LYS A 229 5.24 15.00 2.90
CA LYS A 229 6.32 15.56 3.72
C LYS A 229 6.35 14.94 5.13
N ALA A 230 5.19 14.85 5.78
CA ALA A 230 5.07 14.25 7.09
C ALA A 230 5.51 12.78 7.09
N LYS A 231 5.05 11.97 6.10
CA LYS A 231 5.45 10.55 5.95
C LYS A 231 6.96 10.42 5.75
N VAL A 232 7.55 11.20 4.86
CA VAL A 232 9.01 11.20 4.58
C VAL A 232 9.79 11.49 5.85
N LEU A 233 9.41 12.51 6.63
CA LEU A 233 10.09 12.90 7.86
C LEU A 233 9.95 11.86 8.96
N VAL A 234 8.78 11.23 9.13
CA VAL A 234 8.60 10.13 10.09
C VAL A 234 9.47 8.93 9.71
N PHE A 235 9.55 8.57 8.43
CA PHE A 235 10.43 7.51 7.97
C PHE A 235 11.90 7.83 8.24
N TRP A 236 12.33 9.05 7.93
CA TRP A 236 13.71 9.50 8.17
C TRP A 236 14.08 9.55 9.66
N ALA A 237 13.11 9.83 10.54
CA ALA A 237 13.28 9.81 11.99
C ALA A 237 13.28 8.40 12.59
N SER A 238 12.76 7.39 11.86
CA SER A 238 12.55 6.03 12.36
C SER A 238 13.85 5.22 12.51
N PRO A 239 13.89 4.19 13.37
CA PRO A 239 15.09 3.44 13.73
C PRO A 239 15.89 2.83 12.57
N LEU A 240 15.23 2.50 11.44
CA LEU A 240 15.93 1.98 10.26
C LEU A 240 16.88 3.02 9.63
N PHE A 241 16.55 4.31 9.72
CA PHE A 241 17.25 5.40 9.05
C PHE A 241 17.95 6.39 10.01
N ASN A 242 17.64 6.36 11.29
CA ASN A 242 18.12 7.31 12.28
C ASN A 242 19.06 6.64 13.28
N GLY A 243 20.36 6.75 13.05
CA GLY A 243 21.39 6.19 13.92
C GLY A 243 21.51 4.66 13.83
N ASN A 244 21.26 4.08 12.66
CA ASN A 244 21.27 2.65 12.45
C ASN A 244 22.70 2.08 12.31
N ARG A 245 23.24 1.55 13.41
CA ARG A 245 24.59 0.99 13.47
C ARG A 245 24.70 -0.38 12.81
N ASP A 246 23.60 -1.08 12.54
CA ASP A 246 23.62 -2.40 11.90
C ASP A 246 24.19 -2.32 10.46
N TYR A 247 24.10 -1.13 9.82
CA TYR A 247 24.68 -0.86 8.50
C TYR A 247 26.02 -0.12 8.55
N SER A 248 26.76 -0.15 9.69
CA SER A 248 28.06 0.54 9.81
C SER A 248 29.11 0.05 8.80
N GLY A 249 29.06 -1.23 8.41
CA GLY A 249 29.92 -1.83 7.38
C GLY A 249 29.44 -1.61 5.95
N PHE A 250 28.26 -1.01 5.74
CA PHE A 250 27.74 -0.71 4.42
C PHE A 250 28.23 0.66 3.98
N VAL A 251 29.28 0.66 3.16
CA VAL A 251 30.04 1.87 2.78
C VAL A 251 30.07 2.05 1.27
N ASN A 252 30.22 3.30 0.82
CA ASN A 252 30.41 3.66 -0.57
C ASN A 252 31.85 3.34 -1.06
N GLN A 253 32.17 3.67 -2.32
CA GLN A 253 33.50 3.46 -2.91
C GLN A 253 34.61 4.18 -2.13
N ASN A 254 34.28 5.31 -1.50
CA ASN A 254 35.19 6.11 -0.67
C ASN A 254 35.29 5.62 0.78
N LYS A 255 34.68 4.46 1.10
CA LYS A 255 34.58 3.88 2.45
C LYS A 255 33.80 4.75 3.45
N GLU A 256 32.91 5.60 2.98
CA GLU A 256 32.01 6.36 3.82
C GLU A 256 30.70 5.58 4.06
N PRO A 257 30.17 5.53 5.29
CA PRO A 257 28.92 4.85 5.58
C PRO A 257 27.74 5.45 4.77
N PHE A 258 26.92 4.58 4.21
CA PHE A 258 25.66 4.98 3.55
C PHE A 258 24.60 5.44 4.56
N PHE A 259 24.65 4.94 5.79
CA PHE A 259 23.74 5.28 6.88
C PHE A 259 24.45 6.08 7.96
N ASN A 260 23.79 7.13 8.45
CA ASN A 260 24.26 7.87 9.60
C ASN A 260 24.24 6.98 10.86
N GLN A 261 25.36 6.89 11.57
CA GLN A 261 25.54 6.07 12.75
C GLN A 261 25.12 6.77 14.06
N GLN A 262 24.86 8.06 14.00
CA GLN A 262 24.48 8.88 15.17
C GLN A 262 22.96 9.12 15.15
N TYR A 263 22.32 8.78 16.27
CA TYR A 263 20.90 9.08 16.48
C TYR A 263 20.70 10.58 16.62
N ASN A 264 19.72 11.12 15.89
CA ASN A 264 19.32 12.51 15.94
C ASN A 264 17.87 12.63 16.42
N ALA A 265 17.67 13.01 17.69
CA ALA A 265 16.35 13.16 18.30
C ALA A 265 15.52 14.28 17.63
N ALA A 266 16.16 15.37 17.16
CA ALA A 266 15.46 16.49 16.54
C ALA A 266 14.71 16.13 15.24
N ARG A 267 15.02 14.97 14.61
CA ARG A 267 14.23 14.48 13.48
C ARG A 267 12.76 14.21 13.86
N TRP A 268 12.52 13.74 15.09
CA TRP A 268 11.15 13.51 15.57
C TRP A 268 10.40 14.81 15.83
N ASP A 269 11.09 15.87 16.31
CA ASP A 269 10.47 17.19 16.48
C ASP A 269 10.04 17.76 15.12
N THR A 270 10.91 17.62 14.12
CA THR A 270 10.62 18.06 12.74
C THR A 270 9.45 17.26 12.13
N ALA A 271 9.42 15.93 12.36
CA ALA A 271 8.34 15.07 11.89
C ALA A 271 7.01 15.42 12.56
N ALA A 272 7.00 15.65 13.88
CA ALA A 272 5.80 16.06 14.62
C ALA A 272 5.24 17.40 14.12
N ALA A 273 6.10 18.38 13.90
CA ALA A 273 5.70 19.68 13.33
C ALA A 273 5.10 19.54 11.93
N ALA A 274 5.69 18.70 11.07
CA ALA A 274 5.16 18.45 9.73
C ALA A 274 3.83 17.70 9.75
N CYS A 275 3.64 16.72 10.65
CA CYS A 275 2.37 16.03 10.82
C CYS A 275 1.26 16.99 11.25
N LYS A 276 1.52 17.88 12.21
CA LYS A 276 0.56 18.89 12.66
C LYS A 276 0.18 19.83 11.52
N ARG A 277 1.16 20.35 10.77
CA ARG A 277 0.86 21.21 9.62
C ARG A 277 0.06 20.47 8.54
N ALA A 278 0.34 19.20 8.28
CA ALA A 278 -0.45 18.40 7.35
C ALA A 278 -1.90 18.22 7.83
N ILE A 279 -2.11 18.01 9.13
CA ILE A 279 -3.46 17.93 9.72
C ILE A 279 -4.23 19.24 9.55
N ASP A 280 -3.58 20.39 9.78
CA ASP A 280 -4.18 21.71 9.59
C ASP A 280 -4.62 21.92 8.14
N VAL A 281 -3.74 21.62 7.16
CA VAL A 281 -4.06 21.75 5.74
C VAL A 281 -5.16 20.78 5.30
N CYS A 282 -5.18 19.57 5.86
CA CYS A 282 -6.29 18.63 5.63
C CYS A 282 -7.61 19.19 6.17
N ALA A 283 -7.61 19.79 7.36
CA ALA A 283 -8.80 20.40 7.94
C ALA A 283 -9.29 21.60 7.11
N GLU A 284 -8.39 22.47 6.63
CA GLU A 284 -8.69 23.56 5.69
C GLU A 284 -9.36 23.03 4.41
N ALA A 285 -8.96 21.85 3.93
CA ALA A 285 -9.53 21.17 2.75
C ALA A 285 -10.85 20.41 3.06
N GLY A 286 -11.31 20.38 4.30
CA GLY A 286 -12.47 19.59 4.73
C GLY A 286 -12.21 18.09 4.85
N ILE A 287 -10.94 17.66 4.81
CA ILE A 287 -10.55 16.27 5.00
C ILE A 287 -10.60 15.93 6.51
N ARG A 288 -11.25 14.84 6.83
CA ARG A 288 -11.49 14.42 8.21
C ARG A 288 -11.79 12.92 8.29
N LEU A 289 -11.81 12.35 9.48
CA LEU A 289 -12.25 10.96 9.67
C LEU A 289 -13.68 10.76 9.13
N TYR A 290 -13.86 9.63 8.45
CA TYR A 290 -15.16 9.17 7.96
C TYR A 290 -16.06 8.78 9.14
N LYS A 291 -17.30 9.27 9.17
CA LYS A 291 -18.24 9.12 10.28
C LYS A 291 -19.51 8.38 9.86
N LYS A 292 -20.31 7.92 10.83
CA LYS A 292 -21.62 7.31 10.58
C LYS A 292 -22.54 8.19 9.72
N SER A 293 -22.47 9.52 9.89
CA SER A 293 -23.25 10.48 9.10
C SER A 293 -22.84 10.55 7.61
N ASP A 294 -21.67 10.10 7.26
CA ASP A 294 -21.17 10.08 5.88
C ASP A 294 -21.56 8.81 5.14
N TYR A 295 -21.91 7.75 5.89
CA TYR A 295 -22.29 6.47 5.30
C TYR A 295 -23.64 6.58 4.58
N GLN A 296 -23.63 6.25 3.31
CA GLN A 296 -24.85 6.21 2.49
C GLN A 296 -25.32 4.76 2.36
N ALA A 297 -26.33 4.41 3.12
CA ALA A 297 -26.95 3.11 3.01
C ALA A 297 -27.62 2.96 1.64
N VAL A 298 -27.21 1.95 0.87
CA VAL A 298 -27.90 1.62 -0.38
C VAL A 298 -29.29 1.08 -0.05
N ASN A 299 -30.28 1.53 -0.77
CA ASN A 299 -31.71 1.18 -0.61
C ASN A 299 -32.40 1.73 0.65
N ALA A 300 -31.98 2.86 1.20
CA ALA A 300 -32.65 3.58 2.31
C ALA A 300 -33.01 2.66 3.51
N ARG A 301 -32.21 1.64 3.80
CA ARG A 301 -32.46 0.73 4.93
C ARG A 301 -32.12 1.38 6.24
N GLN A 302 -33.00 1.21 7.21
CA GLN A 302 -32.69 1.53 8.60
C GLN A 302 -31.81 0.42 9.17
N LEU A 303 -30.55 0.74 9.47
CA LEU A 303 -29.57 -0.18 10.04
C LEU A 303 -29.45 0.04 11.55
N SER A 304 -29.16 -1.03 12.28
CA SER A 304 -28.75 -0.93 13.68
C SER A 304 -27.45 -0.14 13.83
N ASP A 305 -27.21 0.45 15.01
CA ASP A 305 -25.97 1.17 15.31
C ASP A 305 -24.72 0.31 15.11
N THR A 306 -24.81 -0.98 15.43
CA THR A 306 -23.73 -1.96 15.25
C THR A 306 -23.40 -2.14 13.78
N THR A 307 -24.39 -2.47 12.95
CA THR A 307 -24.19 -2.67 11.49
C THR A 307 -23.74 -1.37 10.83
N LEU A 308 -24.34 -0.24 11.23
CA LEU A 308 -23.94 1.09 10.73
C LEU A 308 -22.48 1.40 11.04
N LEU A 309 -22.00 1.11 12.25
CA LEU A 309 -20.61 1.33 12.62
C LEU A 309 -19.65 0.45 11.83
N ILE A 310 -19.95 -0.85 11.69
CA ILE A 310 -19.14 -1.79 10.89
C ILE A 310 -19.04 -1.30 9.44
N ASN A 311 -20.15 -0.90 8.84
CA ASN A 311 -20.18 -0.43 7.46
C ASN A 311 -19.46 0.90 7.29
N THR A 312 -19.56 1.80 8.26
CA THR A 312 -18.79 3.06 8.29
C THR A 312 -17.29 2.79 8.27
N LEU A 313 -16.80 1.88 9.11
CA LEU A 313 -15.38 1.53 9.18
C LEU A 313 -14.86 0.90 7.87
N ARG A 314 -15.66 0.05 7.21
CA ARG A 314 -15.31 -0.50 5.88
C ARG A 314 -15.31 0.57 4.80
N SER A 315 -16.34 1.41 4.79
CA SER A 315 -16.51 2.45 3.77
C SER A 315 -15.47 3.55 3.84
N ALA A 316 -14.81 3.75 4.99
CA ALA A 316 -13.66 4.64 5.10
C ALA A 316 -12.51 4.27 4.14
N VAL A 317 -12.42 3.00 3.75
CA VAL A 317 -11.45 2.50 2.77
C VAL A 317 -12.05 2.39 1.37
N THR A 318 -13.24 1.81 1.25
CA THR A 318 -13.79 1.39 -0.05
C THR A 318 -14.72 2.40 -0.71
N GLN A 319 -15.27 3.37 0.04
CA GLN A 319 -16.12 4.39 -0.57
C GLN A 319 -15.27 5.40 -1.33
N ARG A 320 -15.59 5.54 -2.62
CA ARG A 320 -14.85 6.42 -3.52
C ARG A 320 -14.87 7.86 -3.04
N TRP A 321 -13.70 8.48 -2.98
CA TRP A 321 -13.54 9.92 -2.72
C TRP A 321 -14.27 10.40 -1.47
N ASN A 322 -14.29 9.56 -0.42
CA ASN A 322 -14.87 9.90 0.86
C ASN A 322 -14.00 10.97 1.60
N PRO A 323 -14.56 11.66 2.62
CA PRO A 323 -13.86 12.77 3.28
C PRO A 323 -12.59 12.38 4.06
N GLU A 324 -12.29 11.09 4.22
CA GLU A 324 -11.07 10.63 4.88
C GLU A 324 -9.91 10.43 3.90
N VAL A 325 -10.19 10.32 2.61
CA VAL A 325 -9.16 10.10 1.58
C VAL A 325 -8.40 11.40 1.32
N VAL A 326 -7.14 11.45 1.74
CA VAL A 326 -6.21 12.54 1.38
C VAL A 326 -5.76 12.37 -0.07
N TRP A 327 -5.41 11.13 -0.46
CA TRP A 327 -5.15 10.79 -1.85
C TRP A 327 -5.52 9.34 -2.14
N GLY A 328 -6.29 9.17 -3.20
CA GLY A 328 -6.65 7.88 -3.78
C GLY A 328 -5.93 7.66 -5.11
N ASN A 329 -5.22 6.55 -5.22
CA ASN A 329 -4.52 6.16 -6.45
C ASN A 329 -5.53 5.64 -7.47
N SER A 330 -5.84 6.46 -8.48
CA SER A 330 -6.75 6.12 -9.57
C SER A 330 -6.06 5.47 -10.77
N SER A 331 -4.73 5.53 -10.83
CA SER A 331 -3.97 4.91 -11.92
C SER A 331 -4.01 3.38 -11.86
N TYR A 332 -4.18 2.82 -10.66
CA TYR A 332 -4.40 1.39 -10.44
C TYR A 332 -5.37 1.17 -9.27
N PRO A 333 -6.65 1.27 -9.54
CA PRO A 333 -7.68 1.14 -8.50
C PRO A 333 -7.80 -0.30 -8.00
N ALA A 334 -8.44 -0.48 -6.85
CA ALA A 334 -8.86 -1.79 -6.37
C ALA A 334 -9.97 -2.32 -7.28
N ASP A 335 -9.57 -3.18 -8.19
CA ASP A 335 -10.41 -3.74 -9.25
C ASP A 335 -11.15 -5.01 -8.80
N TRP A 336 -11.80 -5.66 -9.76
CA TRP A 336 -12.53 -6.89 -9.53
C TRP A 336 -11.64 -8.03 -9.03
N ILE A 337 -10.42 -8.22 -9.55
CA ILE A 337 -9.51 -9.30 -9.12
C ILE A 337 -9.16 -9.13 -7.64
N PHE A 338 -8.73 -7.93 -7.24
CA PHE A 338 -8.34 -7.64 -5.86
C PHE A 338 -9.50 -7.90 -4.88
N GLN A 339 -10.72 -7.55 -5.26
CA GLN A 339 -11.90 -7.78 -4.44
C GLN A 339 -12.33 -9.27 -4.43
N LEU A 340 -12.23 -9.97 -5.57
CA LEU A 340 -12.63 -11.37 -5.66
C LEU A 340 -11.71 -12.33 -4.88
N ILE A 341 -10.41 -12.06 -4.85
CA ILE A 341 -9.48 -12.84 -4.01
C ILE A 341 -9.70 -12.59 -2.52
N SER A 342 -10.35 -11.47 -2.16
CA SER A 342 -10.67 -11.06 -0.79
C SER A 342 -12.07 -11.52 -0.32
N LEU A 343 -12.94 -11.98 -1.23
CA LEU A 343 -14.33 -12.27 -0.99
C LEU A 343 -14.58 -13.80 -0.93
N PRO A 344 -15.08 -14.35 0.20
CA PRO A 344 -15.51 -15.73 0.25
C PRO A 344 -16.75 -15.97 -0.61
N ARG A 345 -16.98 -17.19 -1.03
CA ARG A 345 -18.27 -17.62 -1.60
C ARG A 345 -19.33 -17.60 -0.50
N LEU A 346 -20.46 -16.95 -0.76
CA LEU A 346 -21.54 -16.78 0.21
C LEU A 346 -22.86 -17.32 -0.34
N GLU A 347 -23.61 -18.10 0.47
CA GLU A 347 -25.00 -18.49 0.18
C GLU A 347 -25.93 -17.27 0.40
N PRO A 348 -27.09 -17.20 -0.27
CA PRO A 348 -27.67 -18.17 -1.21
C PRO A 348 -27.48 -17.78 -2.69
N ALA A 349 -26.30 -17.36 -3.09
CA ALA A 349 -26.08 -17.15 -4.50
C ALA A 349 -26.30 -18.47 -5.24
N THR A 350 -27.32 -18.55 -6.07
CA THR A 350 -27.67 -19.75 -6.85
C THR A 350 -26.55 -20.17 -7.80
N SER A 351 -25.54 -19.35 -7.93
CA SER A 351 -24.36 -19.61 -8.72
C SER A 351 -23.25 -18.64 -8.30
N THR A 352 -22.21 -19.18 -7.74
CA THR A 352 -21.01 -18.42 -7.44
C THR A 352 -20.14 -18.35 -8.69
N PRO A 353 -19.77 -17.16 -9.14
CA PRO A 353 -18.79 -17.06 -10.22
C PRO A 353 -17.54 -17.86 -9.85
N SER A 354 -17.05 -18.67 -10.79
CA SER A 354 -15.79 -19.43 -10.62
C SER A 354 -14.58 -18.54 -10.32
N SER A 355 -14.70 -17.24 -10.60
CA SER A 355 -13.69 -16.22 -10.31
C SER A 355 -13.63 -15.77 -8.86
N MET A 356 -14.64 -16.07 -8.01
CA MET A 356 -14.60 -15.75 -6.57
C MET A 356 -13.75 -16.78 -5.84
N THR A 357 -12.45 -16.59 -5.87
CA THR A 357 -11.52 -17.58 -5.32
C THR A 357 -11.32 -17.43 -3.80
N GLY A 358 -11.48 -16.22 -3.25
CA GLY A 358 -11.32 -15.95 -1.82
C GLY A 358 -9.95 -16.39 -1.27
N THR A 359 -8.92 -16.34 -2.10
CA THR A 359 -7.60 -16.94 -1.79
C THR A 359 -6.74 -16.10 -0.87
N LEU A 360 -7.02 -14.79 -0.77
CA LEU A 360 -6.28 -13.91 0.13
C LEU A 360 -6.70 -14.19 1.57
N SER A 361 -5.73 -14.60 2.38
CA SER A 361 -5.96 -15.14 3.71
C SER A 361 -5.32 -14.25 4.76
N VAL A 362 -5.98 -14.07 5.91
CA VAL A 362 -5.44 -13.30 7.04
C VAL A 362 -4.97 -14.28 8.12
N PRO A 363 -3.68 -14.30 8.50
CA PRO A 363 -3.14 -15.15 9.55
C PRO A 363 -3.72 -14.87 10.93
N LEU A 364 -3.75 -15.89 11.80
CA LEU A 364 -4.20 -15.74 13.19
C LEU A 364 -3.41 -14.67 13.96
N SER A 365 -2.14 -14.47 13.62
CA SER A 365 -1.34 -13.40 14.22
C SER A 365 -1.89 -12.00 13.96
N THR A 366 -2.45 -11.75 12.79
CA THR A 366 -3.14 -10.50 12.47
C THR A 366 -4.52 -10.44 13.13
N VAL A 367 -5.25 -11.55 13.18
CA VAL A 367 -6.55 -11.66 13.86
C VAL A 367 -6.45 -11.34 15.36
N GLU A 368 -5.39 -11.79 16.02
CA GLU A 368 -5.14 -11.55 17.46
C GLU A 368 -4.72 -10.11 17.79
N LEU A 369 -4.23 -9.33 16.80
CA LEU A 369 -3.86 -7.92 17.02
C LEU A 369 -5.03 -7.03 17.46
N PHE A 370 -6.25 -7.30 16.94
CA PHE A 370 -7.41 -6.50 17.26
C PHE A 370 -7.72 -6.55 18.75
N TYR A 371 -8.20 -5.44 19.30
CA TYR A 371 -8.54 -5.34 20.71
C TYR A 371 -9.79 -6.15 21.07
N SER A 372 -9.96 -6.37 22.37
CA SER A 372 -11.26 -6.73 22.96
C SER A 372 -12.26 -5.57 22.78
N ASN A 373 -13.51 -5.80 23.08
CA ASN A 373 -14.54 -4.76 23.12
C ASN A 373 -14.26 -3.66 24.16
N ASN A 374 -13.34 -3.91 25.10
CA ASN A 374 -12.85 -2.93 26.09
C ASN A 374 -11.75 -2.02 25.53
N GLY A 375 -11.28 -2.27 24.30
CA GLY A 375 -10.28 -1.46 23.62
C GLY A 375 -8.84 -1.65 24.12
N VAL A 376 -8.53 -2.81 24.68
CA VAL A 376 -7.17 -3.22 25.08
C VAL A 376 -6.80 -4.55 24.42
N PRO A 377 -5.50 -4.89 24.30
CA PRO A 377 -5.09 -6.18 23.74
C PRO A 377 -5.74 -7.35 24.47
N ILE A 378 -6.19 -8.37 23.72
CA ILE A 378 -6.92 -9.50 24.30
C ILE A 378 -6.12 -10.29 25.35
N ASN A 379 -4.81 -10.25 25.27
CA ASN A 379 -3.89 -10.86 26.25
C ASN A 379 -3.61 -9.95 27.46
N GLU A 380 -3.96 -8.68 27.39
CA GLU A 380 -3.85 -7.73 28.49
C GLU A 380 -5.20 -7.49 29.20
N ASP A 381 -6.32 -7.77 28.55
CA ASP A 381 -7.66 -7.57 29.09
C ASP A 381 -7.96 -8.55 30.21
N ILE A 382 -8.20 -8.03 31.40
CA ILE A 382 -8.47 -8.83 32.62
C ILE A 382 -9.79 -9.60 32.57
N SER A 383 -10.73 -9.19 31.69
CA SER A 383 -12.05 -9.82 31.54
C SER A 383 -12.10 -10.80 30.34
N TYR A 384 -11.17 -10.69 29.39
CA TYR A 384 -11.17 -11.53 28.19
C TYR A 384 -10.58 -12.91 28.49
N PRO A 385 -11.25 -14.02 28.14
CA PRO A 385 -10.78 -15.37 28.45
C PRO A 385 -9.67 -15.83 27.49
N TYR A 386 -8.55 -15.12 27.46
CA TYR A 386 -7.45 -15.32 26.51
C TYR A 386 -6.94 -16.76 26.44
N GLY A 387 -6.86 -17.44 27.57
CA GLY A 387 -6.40 -18.84 27.62
C GLY A 387 -7.31 -19.81 26.84
N ASN A 388 -8.59 -19.49 26.71
CA ASN A 388 -9.60 -20.31 26.05
C ASN A 388 -10.00 -19.77 24.66
N ARG A 389 -9.27 -18.81 24.11
CA ARG A 389 -9.65 -18.12 22.87
C ARG A 389 -9.83 -19.04 21.65
N TYR A 390 -9.20 -20.20 21.64
CA TYR A 390 -9.32 -21.19 20.57
C TYR A 390 -10.39 -22.27 20.82
N SER A 391 -11.04 -22.23 21.99
CA SER A 391 -12.16 -23.13 22.25
C SER A 391 -13.37 -22.78 21.37
N ILE A 392 -14.27 -23.76 21.18
CA ILE A 392 -15.51 -23.56 20.45
C ILE A 392 -16.54 -22.86 21.36
N ARG A 393 -17.20 -21.85 20.81
CA ARG A 393 -18.35 -21.17 21.41
C ARG A 393 -19.51 -21.14 20.43
N VAL A 394 -20.73 -21.25 20.91
CA VAL A 394 -21.95 -21.14 20.12
C VAL A 394 -22.39 -19.70 20.03
N GLY A 395 -22.72 -19.22 18.83
CA GLY A 395 -23.29 -17.90 18.62
C GLY A 395 -24.60 -17.72 19.38
N ASP A 396 -24.70 -16.64 20.15
CA ASP A 396 -25.86 -16.31 20.96
C ASP A 396 -26.64 -15.11 20.39
N ALA A 397 -27.80 -14.79 21.02
CA ALA A 397 -28.64 -13.69 20.58
C ALA A 397 -27.97 -12.31 20.72
N ALA A 398 -27.07 -12.13 21.68
CA ALA A 398 -26.38 -10.84 21.90
C ALA A 398 -25.39 -10.54 20.78
N HIS A 399 -24.82 -11.57 20.15
CA HIS A 399 -23.85 -11.45 19.05
C HIS A 399 -24.46 -11.64 17.66
N ASN A 400 -25.77 -11.78 17.52
CA ASN A 400 -26.43 -12.20 16.27
C ASN A 400 -26.21 -11.27 15.06
N LEU A 401 -25.87 -10.00 15.27
CA LEU A 401 -25.48 -9.07 14.20
C LEU A 401 -24.02 -9.25 13.73
N LEU A 402 -23.21 -10.00 14.50
CA LEU A 402 -21.78 -10.19 14.29
C LEU A 402 -21.48 -11.65 13.91
N ILE A 403 -22.13 -12.59 14.57
CA ILE A 403 -21.94 -14.03 14.47
C ILE A 403 -23.31 -14.69 14.33
N ALA A 404 -23.42 -15.70 13.47
CA ALA A 404 -24.67 -16.42 13.27
C ALA A 404 -25.13 -17.14 14.56
N SER A 405 -26.35 -16.85 15.02
CA SER A 405 -26.90 -17.43 16.23
C SER A 405 -27.11 -18.94 16.07
N GLY A 406 -26.80 -19.73 17.09
CA GLY A 406 -26.88 -21.19 17.08
C GLY A 406 -25.70 -21.90 16.41
N GLU A 407 -24.86 -21.20 15.68
CA GLU A 407 -23.71 -21.74 14.99
C GLU A 407 -22.46 -21.80 15.90
N LYS A 408 -21.63 -22.83 15.70
CA LYS A 408 -20.36 -23.01 16.41
C LYS A 408 -19.23 -22.23 15.72
N THR A 409 -18.47 -21.42 16.46
CA THR A 409 -17.26 -20.76 15.97
C THR A 409 -16.21 -20.65 17.08
N ALA A 410 -14.98 -20.18 16.78
CA ALA A 410 -13.96 -20.00 17.80
C ALA A 410 -14.31 -18.88 18.80
N ALA A 411 -14.01 -19.07 20.08
CA ALA A 411 -14.20 -18.04 21.11
C ALA A 411 -13.40 -16.77 20.79
N LEU A 412 -12.30 -16.87 20.06
CA LEU A 412 -11.50 -15.76 19.54
C LEU A 412 -12.33 -14.73 18.74
N ASN A 413 -13.44 -15.12 18.15
CA ASN A 413 -14.30 -14.28 17.32
C ASN A 413 -15.31 -13.46 18.12
N PHE A 414 -15.42 -13.68 19.45
CA PHE A 414 -16.37 -12.99 20.31
C PHE A 414 -15.73 -11.86 21.09
N ASP A 415 -16.55 -10.92 21.49
CA ASP A 415 -16.20 -9.84 22.41
C ASP A 415 -14.99 -9.00 21.92
N ARG A 416 -14.96 -8.75 20.60
CA ARG A 416 -13.93 -7.94 19.94
C ARG A 416 -14.44 -6.56 19.59
N GLU A 417 -13.50 -5.62 19.38
CA GLU A 417 -13.81 -4.29 18.88
C GLU A 417 -14.41 -4.28 17.47
N MET A 418 -15.08 -3.20 17.07
CA MET A 418 -15.84 -3.16 15.82
C MET A 418 -14.95 -3.20 14.56
N ARG A 419 -13.67 -2.79 14.63
CA ARG A 419 -12.73 -2.93 13.51
C ARG A 419 -12.41 -4.40 13.22
N PHE A 420 -12.45 -5.29 14.19
CA PHE A 420 -12.35 -6.73 13.96
C PHE A 420 -13.43 -7.20 12.98
N TYR A 421 -14.69 -6.88 13.28
CA TYR A 421 -15.83 -7.32 12.46
C TYR A 421 -15.96 -6.57 11.14
N SER A 422 -15.42 -5.36 11.03
CA SER A 422 -15.39 -4.61 9.79
C SER A 422 -14.27 -5.05 8.85
N THR A 423 -13.13 -5.48 9.41
CA THR A 423 -11.94 -5.83 8.65
C THR A 423 -11.89 -7.29 8.25
N LEU A 424 -12.39 -8.19 9.12
CA LEU A 424 -12.23 -9.63 8.96
C LEU A 424 -13.55 -10.32 8.62
N GLY A 425 -13.50 -11.17 7.60
CA GLY A 425 -14.49 -12.22 7.36
C GLY A 425 -13.99 -13.54 7.96
N PHE A 426 -14.87 -14.35 8.54
CA PHE A 426 -14.52 -15.62 9.17
C PHE A 426 -15.70 -16.59 9.18
N ASP A 427 -15.43 -17.87 9.41
CA ASP A 427 -16.46 -18.90 9.48
C ASP A 427 -17.53 -18.55 10.52
N ARG A 428 -18.80 -18.47 10.08
CA ARG A 428 -19.99 -18.05 10.85
C ARG A 428 -20.06 -16.57 11.22
N GLY A 429 -19.10 -15.71 10.76
CA GLY A 429 -19.15 -14.26 10.94
C GLY A 429 -20.02 -13.57 9.89
N ARG A 430 -20.89 -12.66 10.31
CA ARG A 430 -21.81 -11.94 9.40
C ARG A 430 -21.05 -11.13 8.37
N TRP A 431 -21.47 -11.22 7.10
CA TRP A 431 -20.89 -10.47 5.99
C TRP A 431 -21.95 -9.60 5.34
N PHE A 432 -22.10 -8.38 5.84
CA PHE A 432 -23.03 -7.42 5.27
C PHE A 432 -22.47 -6.85 3.95
N GLY A 433 -23.35 -6.65 2.97
CA GLY A 433 -23.05 -6.03 1.67
C GLY A 433 -24.33 -5.80 0.88
N ASN A 434 -24.28 -4.97 -0.16
CA ASN A 434 -25.47 -4.57 -0.92
C ASN A 434 -26.02 -5.63 -1.86
N PHE A 435 -25.33 -6.74 -2.04
CA PHE A 435 -25.82 -7.92 -2.77
C PHE A 435 -26.93 -8.65 -1.99
N TYR A 436 -27.05 -8.43 -0.70
CA TYR A 436 -28.04 -9.10 0.14
C TYR A 436 -29.26 -8.21 0.37
N ARG A 437 -30.44 -8.73 0.03
CA ARG A 437 -31.68 -7.95 -0.07
C ARG A 437 -32.65 -8.11 1.11
N THR A 438 -32.26 -8.82 2.18
CA THR A 438 -33.12 -8.92 3.37
C THR A 438 -33.20 -7.61 4.12
N SER A 439 -34.38 -7.32 4.68
CA SER A 439 -34.56 -6.22 5.63
C SER A 439 -34.11 -6.61 7.05
N ASN A 440 -33.94 -7.91 7.31
CA ASN A 440 -33.53 -8.43 8.61
C ASN A 440 -32.00 -8.59 8.66
N GLU A 441 -31.30 -7.75 9.41
CA GLU A 441 -29.86 -7.80 9.55
C GLU A 441 -29.34 -9.13 10.11
N SER A 442 -30.14 -9.81 10.93
CA SER A 442 -29.79 -11.11 11.51
C SER A 442 -29.84 -12.27 10.50
N GLU A 443 -30.36 -12.04 9.29
CA GLU A 443 -30.35 -12.98 8.16
C GLU A 443 -29.22 -12.70 7.18
N THR A 444 -28.36 -11.71 7.45
CA THR A 444 -27.17 -11.42 6.64
C THR A 444 -26.34 -12.69 6.45
N PRO A 445 -25.90 -13.02 5.22
CA PRO A 445 -25.11 -14.21 4.96
C PRO A 445 -23.76 -14.19 5.71
N TYR A 446 -23.19 -15.39 5.82
CA TYR A 446 -21.91 -15.59 6.47
C TYR A 446 -21.13 -16.71 5.78
N PRO A 447 -19.78 -16.69 5.80
CA PRO A 447 -18.98 -17.79 5.28
C PRO A 447 -19.25 -19.09 6.03
N LYS A 448 -19.37 -20.18 5.28
CA LYS A 448 -19.42 -21.56 5.75
C LYS A 448 -18.18 -22.26 5.22
N ASN A 449 -17.12 -22.34 6.05
CA ASN A 449 -15.77 -22.67 5.58
C ASN A 449 -15.25 -24.05 6.00
N ARG A 450 -16.05 -24.86 6.68
CA ARG A 450 -15.66 -26.24 6.99
C ARG A 450 -15.63 -27.08 5.72
N PHE A 451 -14.76 -28.06 5.69
CA PHE A 451 -14.56 -28.85 4.47
C PHE A 451 -15.87 -29.47 3.93
N GLY A 452 -16.14 -29.18 2.66
CA GLY A 452 -17.37 -29.58 1.99
C GLY A 452 -18.52 -28.57 2.07
N GLU A 453 -18.36 -27.49 2.86
CA GLU A 453 -19.32 -26.38 2.88
C GLU A 453 -19.06 -25.38 1.76
N TYR A 454 -19.95 -24.41 1.60
CA TYR A 454 -20.01 -23.54 0.44
C TYR A 454 -18.80 -22.61 0.26
N SER A 455 -18.21 -22.11 1.36
CA SER A 455 -17.03 -21.22 1.32
C SER A 455 -15.70 -21.97 1.44
N SER A 456 -15.73 -23.32 1.56
CA SER A 456 -14.55 -24.14 1.76
C SER A 456 -13.72 -24.31 0.49
N VAL A 457 -12.69 -25.13 0.58
CA VAL A 457 -11.82 -25.51 -0.54
C VAL A 457 -12.65 -26.00 -1.74
N PHE A 458 -12.55 -25.30 -2.85
CA PHE A 458 -13.29 -25.60 -4.08
C PHE A 458 -12.39 -26.26 -5.13
N ASN A 459 -11.22 -25.72 -5.37
CA ASN A 459 -10.22 -26.24 -6.29
C ASN A 459 -8.86 -26.32 -5.60
N PRO A 460 -8.00 -27.26 -5.99
CA PRO A 460 -6.60 -27.20 -5.61
C PRO A 460 -6.00 -25.83 -5.99
N GLY A 461 -5.41 -25.14 -5.03
CA GLY A 461 -4.84 -23.82 -5.24
C GLY A 461 -5.80 -22.63 -5.05
N GLU A 462 -7.11 -22.81 -5.06
CA GLU A 462 -8.10 -21.74 -4.91
C GLU A 462 -8.87 -21.86 -3.60
N TYR A 463 -8.22 -21.54 -2.48
CA TYR A 463 -8.83 -21.62 -1.16
C TYR A 463 -8.20 -20.63 -0.18
N ASN A 464 -8.94 -20.28 0.86
CA ASN A 464 -8.43 -19.53 2.00
C ASN A 464 -7.64 -20.46 2.93
N ALA A 465 -6.39 -20.11 3.21
CA ALA A 465 -5.49 -20.99 3.94
C ALA A 465 -5.61 -20.90 5.48
N THR A 466 -6.26 -19.86 6.01
CA THR A 466 -6.28 -19.59 7.45
C THR A 466 -7.67 -19.58 8.07
N GLY A 467 -8.72 -19.49 7.26
CA GLY A 467 -10.10 -19.36 7.71
C GLY A 467 -10.56 -17.92 7.95
N TYR A 468 -9.72 -16.92 7.60
CA TYR A 468 -10.06 -15.49 7.68
C TYR A 468 -9.79 -14.78 6.35
N TRP A 469 -10.69 -13.84 5.98
CA TRP A 469 -10.62 -13.02 4.77
C TRP A 469 -10.50 -11.55 5.10
N PRO A 470 -9.82 -10.74 4.25
CA PRO A 470 -9.73 -9.29 4.40
C PRO A 470 -11.02 -8.59 3.91
N LYS A 471 -12.11 -8.71 4.68
CA LYS A 471 -13.44 -8.17 4.37
C LYS A 471 -13.43 -6.67 4.08
N LYS A 472 -12.54 -5.93 4.74
CA LYS A 472 -12.36 -4.49 4.58
C LYS A 472 -12.06 -4.05 3.14
N LEU A 473 -11.45 -4.93 2.33
CA LEU A 473 -11.03 -4.61 0.96
C LEU A 473 -12.14 -4.76 -0.08
N VAL A 474 -13.29 -5.31 0.32
CA VAL A 474 -14.44 -5.53 -0.58
C VAL A 474 -15.41 -4.37 -0.45
N ALA A 475 -15.68 -3.67 -1.55
CA ALA A 475 -16.65 -2.58 -1.58
C ALA A 475 -18.06 -3.04 -1.20
N MET A 476 -18.81 -2.19 -0.49
CA MET A 476 -20.17 -2.49 -0.05
C MET A 476 -21.12 -2.75 -1.22
N ASN A 477 -20.89 -2.07 -2.35
CA ASN A 477 -21.72 -2.17 -3.55
C ASN A 477 -21.30 -3.29 -4.51
N THR A 478 -20.25 -4.05 -4.19
CA THR A 478 -19.90 -5.25 -4.95
C THR A 478 -21.05 -6.24 -4.86
N THR A 479 -21.63 -6.64 -6.00
CA THR A 479 -22.76 -7.55 -6.10
C THR A 479 -22.45 -8.65 -7.10
N TRP A 480 -23.08 -9.82 -6.93
CA TRP A 480 -23.13 -10.84 -7.96
C TRP A 480 -24.58 -11.05 -8.41
N ARG A 481 -24.82 -11.08 -9.71
CA ARG A 481 -26.16 -11.05 -10.29
C ARG A 481 -26.73 -12.45 -10.51
N ASP A 482 -25.91 -13.37 -10.97
CA ASP A 482 -26.27 -14.74 -11.30
C ASP A 482 -25.00 -15.58 -11.55
N ALA A 483 -25.14 -16.76 -12.17
CA ALA A 483 -24.03 -17.67 -12.50
C ALA A 483 -22.85 -17.03 -13.23
N ASN A 484 -23.02 -15.88 -13.85
CA ASN A 484 -22.13 -15.38 -14.89
C ASN A 484 -21.44 -14.05 -14.56
N GLY A 485 -21.68 -13.41 -13.42
CA GLY A 485 -21.07 -12.13 -13.19
C GLY A 485 -21.05 -11.59 -11.77
N VAL A 486 -19.89 -11.11 -11.35
CA VAL A 486 -19.74 -10.17 -10.25
C VAL A 486 -19.76 -8.78 -10.85
N SER A 487 -20.56 -7.89 -10.28
CA SER A 487 -20.51 -6.45 -10.53
C SER A 487 -19.86 -5.80 -9.33
N GLU A 488 -18.59 -5.49 -9.46
CA GLU A 488 -17.81 -4.81 -8.43
C GLU A 488 -17.95 -3.29 -8.56
N GLU A 489 -17.82 -2.61 -7.44
CA GLU A 489 -17.55 -1.19 -7.43
C GLU A 489 -16.03 -1.00 -7.29
N THR A 490 -15.37 -0.72 -8.41
CA THR A 490 -13.96 -0.35 -8.43
C THR A 490 -13.76 0.96 -7.67
N TYR A 491 -12.80 1.03 -6.76
CA TYR A 491 -12.49 2.25 -6.00
C TYR A 491 -11.00 2.62 -6.11
N PRO A 492 -10.67 3.93 -6.14
CA PRO A 492 -9.28 4.38 -6.06
C PRO A 492 -8.67 3.91 -4.74
N TYR A 493 -7.52 3.24 -4.80
CA TYR A 493 -6.90 2.74 -3.58
C TYR A 493 -6.44 3.90 -2.71
N PRO A 494 -6.83 3.98 -1.42
CA PRO A 494 -6.53 5.11 -0.56
C PRO A 494 -5.09 5.02 -0.01
N ASP A 495 -4.10 5.46 -0.79
CA ASP A 495 -2.70 5.47 -0.39
C ASP A 495 -2.39 6.42 0.78
N MET A 496 -3.22 7.44 0.92
CA MET A 496 -3.12 8.41 2.01
C MET A 496 -4.51 8.63 2.61
N ARG A 497 -4.69 8.19 3.86
CA ARG A 497 -5.91 8.40 4.64
C ARG A 497 -5.63 9.27 5.86
N PHE A 498 -6.60 10.07 6.26
CA PHE A 498 -6.46 10.97 7.40
C PHE A 498 -6.20 10.22 8.73
N ALA A 499 -6.75 9.01 8.91
CA ALA A 499 -6.44 8.17 10.08
C ALA A 499 -4.95 7.80 10.15
N ASP A 500 -4.30 7.50 9.00
CA ASP A 500 -2.84 7.25 8.96
C ASP A 500 -2.06 8.49 9.43
N LEU A 501 -2.44 9.68 8.95
CA LEU A 501 -1.80 10.94 9.34
C LEU A 501 -1.93 11.23 10.86
N LEU A 502 -3.11 10.98 11.43
CA LEU A 502 -3.32 11.15 12.88
C LEU A 502 -2.42 10.22 13.70
N LEU A 503 -2.31 8.97 13.29
CA LEU A 503 -1.47 7.98 13.99
C LEU A 503 0.03 8.23 13.78
N LEU A 504 0.45 8.74 12.60
CA LEU A 504 1.83 9.21 12.39
C LEU A 504 2.15 10.41 13.28
N CYS A 505 1.18 11.31 13.47
CA CYS A 505 1.35 12.46 14.36
C CYS A 505 1.48 12.02 15.82
N ALA A 506 0.63 11.09 16.29
CA ALA A 506 0.74 10.52 17.63
C ALA A 506 2.10 9.86 17.86
N GLU A 507 2.60 9.11 16.88
CA GLU A 507 3.93 8.48 16.93
C GLU A 507 5.05 9.52 17.02
N ALA A 508 5.07 10.49 16.10
CA ALA A 508 6.11 11.50 16.06
C ALA A 508 6.14 12.34 17.36
N LEU A 509 4.99 12.69 17.91
CA LEU A 509 4.87 13.40 19.18
C LEU A 509 5.34 12.54 20.36
N ASN A 510 4.97 11.27 20.42
CA ASN A 510 5.44 10.36 21.48
C ASN A 510 6.97 10.20 21.44
N GLU A 511 7.54 10.12 20.24
CA GLU A 511 8.99 9.96 20.09
C GLU A 511 9.77 11.27 20.32
N SER A 512 9.17 12.43 20.10
CA SER A 512 9.80 13.73 20.38
C SER A 512 9.79 14.09 21.85
N LYS A 513 8.80 13.63 22.61
CA LYS A 513 8.62 13.97 24.05
C LYS A 513 9.29 12.95 24.97
N SER A 514 9.54 13.32 26.21
CA SER A 514 10.06 12.44 27.26
C SER A 514 9.01 11.46 27.79
N ALA A 515 7.73 11.87 27.75
CA ALA A 515 6.57 11.08 28.12
C ALA A 515 5.37 11.53 27.28
N PRO A 516 4.37 10.65 27.05
CA PRO A 516 3.15 11.03 26.35
C PRO A 516 2.33 12.04 27.17
N ASP A 517 1.64 12.92 26.47
CA ASP A 517 0.75 13.93 27.06
C ASP A 517 -0.60 13.99 26.31
N GLN A 518 -1.44 14.95 26.66
CA GLN A 518 -2.77 15.13 26.09
C GLN A 518 -2.74 15.30 24.56
N GLU A 519 -1.66 15.86 24.00
CA GLU A 519 -1.54 16.04 22.55
C GLU A 519 -1.32 14.70 21.85
N VAL A 520 -0.52 13.79 22.44
CA VAL A 520 -0.35 12.43 21.93
C VAL A 520 -1.68 11.67 21.98
N TYR A 521 -2.38 11.75 23.12
CA TYR A 521 -3.65 11.06 23.29
C TYR A 521 -4.74 11.58 22.35
N LEU A 522 -4.79 12.89 22.08
CA LEU A 522 -5.78 13.50 21.19
C LEU A 522 -5.85 12.80 19.82
N TYR A 523 -4.73 12.55 19.20
CA TYR A 523 -4.69 11.99 17.85
C TYR A 523 -5.05 10.51 17.82
N ILE A 524 -4.50 9.70 18.70
CA ILE A 524 -4.83 8.27 18.76
C ILE A 524 -6.29 8.05 19.22
N ASP A 525 -6.76 8.82 20.20
CA ASP A 525 -8.12 8.71 20.74
C ASP A 525 -9.18 9.17 19.72
N SER A 526 -8.82 10.07 18.80
CA SER A 526 -9.69 10.42 17.66
C SER A 526 -9.99 9.22 16.78
N VAL A 527 -8.99 8.40 16.46
CA VAL A 527 -9.16 7.17 15.67
C VAL A 527 -9.95 6.13 16.47
N ARG A 528 -9.62 5.94 17.73
CA ARG A 528 -10.30 5.00 18.64
C ARG A 528 -11.79 5.35 18.83
N SER A 529 -12.11 6.62 19.08
CA SER A 529 -13.50 7.08 19.28
C SER A 529 -14.35 6.85 18.03
N ARG A 530 -13.81 7.04 16.81
CA ARG A 530 -14.49 6.69 15.57
C ARG A 530 -14.89 5.21 15.53
N ALA A 531 -14.04 4.32 16.06
CA ALA A 531 -14.31 2.89 16.18
C ALA A 531 -15.23 2.51 17.36
N GLY A 532 -15.70 3.49 18.14
CA GLY A 532 -16.56 3.28 19.30
C GLY A 532 -15.81 2.91 20.57
N LEU A 533 -14.50 3.07 20.60
CA LEU A 533 -13.66 2.76 21.76
C LEU A 533 -13.46 4.01 22.64
N LYS A 534 -13.19 3.76 23.93
CA LYS A 534 -12.72 4.78 24.86
C LYS A 534 -11.26 5.16 24.60
N GLY A 535 -10.83 6.29 25.17
CA GLY A 535 -9.46 6.74 25.10
C GLY A 535 -8.47 5.75 25.72
N VAL A 536 -7.22 5.82 25.30
CA VAL A 536 -6.18 4.86 25.72
C VAL A 536 -6.00 4.84 27.25
N VAL A 537 -5.92 6.01 27.90
CA VAL A 537 -5.71 6.08 29.35
C VAL A 537 -6.87 5.45 30.11
N GLU A 538 -8.12 5.75 29.72
CA GLU A 538 -9.33 5.19 30.35
C GLU A 538 -9.42 3.67 30.12
N SER A 539 -9.17 3.19 28.90
CA SER A 539 -9.27 1.77 28.57
C SER A 539 -8.25 0.94 29.34
N TRP A 540 -6.97 1.34 29.36
CA TRP A 540 -5.93 0.60 30.08
C TRP A 540 -6.13 0.67 31.60
N ALA A 541 -6.50 1.82 32.16
CA ALA A 541 -6.73 1.96 33.60
C ALA A 541 -7.82 1.03 34.12
N ASN A 542 -8.89 0.81 33.31
CA ASN A 542 -10.06 0.06 33.76
C ASN A 542 -10.04 -1.43 33.39
N HIS A 543 -9.34 -1.79 32.30
CA HIS A 543 -9.49 -3.12 31.74
C HIS A 543 -8.19 -3.87 31.50
N SER A 544 -7.02 -3.22 31.59
CA SER A 544 -5.74 -3.88 31.32
C SER A 544 -5.03 -4.35 32.60
N ASN A 545 -4.35 -5.49 32.53
CA ASN A 545 -3.40 -5.92 33.56
C ASN A 545 -2.12 -5.07 33.58
N GLN A 546 -2.00 -4.08 32.66
CA GLN A 546 -0.91 -3.11 32.59
C GLN A 546 -1.43 -1.66 32.59
N PRO A 547 -2.13 -1.20 33.66
CA PRO A 547 -2.88 0.04 33.65
C PRO A 547 -2.04 1.31 33.43
N SER A 548 -0.75 1.27 33.75
CA SER A 548 0.19 2.38 33.55
C SER A 548 0.88 2.40 32.18
N LYS A 549 0.66 1.39 31.33
CA LYS A 549 1.32 1.28 30.02
C LYS A 549 1.21 2.55 29.15
N PRO A 550 0.03 3.20 29.02
CA PRO A 550 -0.09 4.42 28.22
C PRO A 550 0.60 5.65 28.81
N LEU A 551 1.05 5.60 30.07
CA LEU A 551 1.69 6.74 30.75
C LEU A 551 3.21 6.80 30.52
N THR A 552 3.81 5.78 29.90
CA THR A 552 5.24 5.72 29.59
C THR A 552 5.48 5.84 28.10
N LYS A 553 6.63 6.41 27.71
CA LYS A 553 7.01 6.56 26.29
C LYS A 553 7.04 5.22 25.56
N GLU A 554 7.68 4.21 26.19
CA GLU A 554 7.77 2.86 25.61
C GLU A 554 6.41 2.18 25.51
N GLY A 555 5.59 2.25 26.55
CA GLY A 555 4.28 1.66 26.56
C GLY A 555 3.36 2.32 25.53
N MET A 556 3.41 3.64 25.43
CA MET A 556 2.65 4.38 24.43
C MET A 556 3.12 4.11 23.00
N ARG A 557 4.43 3.96 22.77
CA ARG A 557 4.98 3.48 21.49
C ARG A 557 4.36 2.15 21.06
N GLN A 558 4.31 1.17 21.97
CA GLN A 558 3.71 -0.13 21.69
C GLN A 558 2.22 -0.01 21.36
N ILE A 559 1.49 0.83 22.09
CA ILE A 559 0.06 1.08 21.85
C ILE A 559 -0.14 1.73 20.49
N ILE A 560 0.62 2.77 20.14
CA ILE A 560 0.53 3.45 18.85
C ILE A 560 0.86 2.48 17.70
N GLN A 561 1.90 1.67 17.84
CA GLN A 561 2.26 0.67 16.83
C GLN A 561 1.15 -0.37 16.64
N GLN A 562 0.54 -0.84 17.71
CA GLN A 562 -0.59 -1.77 17.64
C GLN A 562 -1.83 -1.09 17.04
N GLU A 563 -2.15 0.14 17.45
CA GLU A 563 -3.26 0.92 16.90
C GLU A 563 -3.11 1.12 15.39
N ARG A 564 -1.89 1.43 14.92
CA ARG A 564 -1.59 1.53 13.48
C ARG A 564 -1.82 0.18 12.77
N LYS A 565 -1.32 -0.92 13.33
CA LYS A 565 -1.52 -2.26 12.77
C LYS A 565 -3.01 -2.65 12.69
N ILE A 566 -3.83 -2.23 13.62
CA ILE A 566 -5.28 -2.48 13.64
C ILE A 566 -6.01 -1.56 12.64
N GLU A 567 -5.78 -0.26 12.73
CA GLU A 567 -6.47 0.74 11.90
C GLU A 567 -6.18 0.56 10.42
N LEU A 568 -4.92 0.28 10.09
CA LEU A 568 -4.45 0.13 8.71
C LEU A 568 -4.34 -1.34 8.29
N ALA A 569 -4.94 -2.25 9.06
CA ALA A 569 -4.92 -3.68 8.76
C ALA A 569 -5.41 -3.96 7.34
N CYS A 570 -4.70 -4.81 6.63
CA CYS A 570 -4.93 -5.21 5.24
C CYS A 570 -4.76 -4.09 4.20
N GLU A 571 -4.22 -2.92 4.57
CA GLU A 571 -3.98 -1.82 3.64
C GLU A 571 -2.53 -1.74 3.15
N GLY A 572 -1.67 -2.69 3.53
CA GLY A 572 -0.27 -2.77 3.09
C GLY A 572 0.70 -1.86 3.85
N SER A 573 0.25 -1.17 4.90
CA SER A 573 1.10 -0.28 5.69
C SER A 573 2.05 -1.03 6.61
N TYR A 574 1.67 -2.23 7.09
CA TYR A 574 2.45 -2.99 8.07
C TYR A 574 3.84 -3.40 7.55
N TYR A 575 3.97 -3.71 6.26
CA TYR A 575 5.27 -4.02 5.66
C TYR A 575 6.26 -2.86 5.89
N TRP A 576 5.88 -1.66 5.52
CA TRP A 576 6.72 -0.46 5.64
C TRP A 576 6.96 -0.07 7.10
N ASP A 577 5.95 -0.17 7.94
CA ASP A 577 6.03 0.16 9.36
C ASP A 577 6.94 -0.81 10.12
N SER A 578 6.81 -2.12 9.91
CA SER A 578 7.66 -3.13 10.57
C SER A 578 9.13 -3.01 10.16
N HIS A 579 9.39 -2.58 8.90
CA HIS A 579 10.75 -2.31 8.43
C HIS A 579 11.33 -1.06 9.11
N ARG A 580 10.64 0.09 9.02
CA ARG A 580 11.16 1.34 9.60
C ARG A 580 11.32 1.29 11.12
N TRP A 581 10.48 0.54 11.84
CA TRP A 581 10.62 0.27 13.28
C TRP A 581 11.70 -0.76 13.61
N LYS A 582 12.17 -1.51 12.64
CA LYS A 582 13.08 -2.67 12.80
C LYS A 582 12.46 -3.80 13.60
N THR A 583 11.15 -3.97 13.60
CA THR A 583 10.44 -5.04 14.29
C THR A 583 10.24 -6.28 13.42
N ALA A 584 10.41 -6.18 12.11
CA ALA A 584 10.19 -7.27 11.15
C ALA A 584 11.03 -8.52 11.49
N LEU A 585 12.30 -8.35 11.90
CA LEU A 585 13.18 -9.46 12.26
C LEU A 585 12.63 -10.33 13.41
N THR A 586 11.92 -9.73 14.36
CA THR A 586 11.30 -10.45 15.49
C THR A 586 9.88 -10.88 15.22
N GLU A 587 9.11 -10.06 14.49
CA GLU A 587 7.69 -10.30 14.25
C GLU A 587 7.42 -11.28 13.11
N GLN A 588 8.31 -11.34 12.09
CA GLN A 588 8.09 -12.11 10.86
C GLN A 588 8.84 -13.45 10.81
N ASN A 589 9.57 -13.84 11.85
CA ASN A 589 10.24 -15.14 11.95
C ASN A 589 9.42 -16.11 12.80
N ARG A 590 8.24 -16.49 12.32
CA ARG A 590 7.34 -17.38 13.04
C ARG A 590 6.44 -18.17 12.10
N PRO A 591 5.88 -19.30 12.58
CA PRO A 591 4.87 -20.02 11.81
C PRO A 591 3.65 -19.14 11.55
N ILE A 592 3.18 -19.16 10.32
CA ILE A 592 1.89 -18.61 9.93
C ILE A 592 0.81 -19.61 10.30
N MET A 593 -0.02 -19.25 11.27
CA MET A 593 -1.06 -20.12 11.81
C MET A 593 -2.42 -19.79 11.23
N GLY A 594 -3.24 -20.82 11.05
CA GLY A 594 -4.64 -20.76 10.65
C GLY A 594 -5.42 -21.91 11.27
N TRP A 595 -6.70 -22.02 10.89
CA TRP A 595 -7.55 -23.15 11.24
C TRP A 595 -7.34 -24.33 10.28
N ASN A 596 -7.68 -25.53 10.71
CA ASN A 596 -7.65 -26.71 9.86
C ASN A 596 -8.80 -26.69 8.84
N ILE A 597 -8.56 -26.10 7.69
CA ILE A 597 -9.54 -25.97 6.59
C ILE A 597 -10.01 -27.30 6.01
N ASN A 598 -9.39 -28.41 6.37
CA ASN A 598 -9.79 -29.75 5.97
C ASN A 598 -10.75 -30.42 6.99
N GLY A 599 -10.99 -29.78 8.14
CA GLY A 599 -11.95 -30.26 9.15
C GLY A 599 -13.39 -30.11 8.68
N ARG A 600 -14.20 -31.16 8.86
CA ARG A 600 -15.63 -31.19 8.51
C ARG A 600 -16.51 -30.70 9.66
N GLU A 601 -16.16 -31.12 10.87
CA GLU A 601 -16.85 -30.72 12.09
C GLU A 601 -16.15 -29.53 12.73
N ALA A 602 -16.85 -28.78 13.59
CA ALA A 602 -16.29 -27.62 14.28
C ALA A 602 -15.04 -27.98 15.09
N GLU A 603 -15.06 -29.12 15.75
CA GLU A 603 -13.99 -29.64 16.60
C GLU A 603 -12.71 -29.94 15.79
N GLU A 604 -12.83 -30.38 14.56
CA GLU A 604 -11.71 -30.63 13.65
C GLU A 604 -11.23 -29.32 13.00
N TYR A 605 -12.17 -28.47 12.55
CA TYR A 605 -11.88 -27.23 11.86
C TYR A 605 -11.14 -26.23 12.76
N TYR A 606 -11.59 -26.05 14.01
CA TYR A 606 -10.96 -25.10 14.94
C TYR A 606 -9.71 -25.64 15.63
N THR A 607 -8.99 -26.55 14.95
CA THR A 607 -7.65 -27.00 15.33
C THR A 607 -6.61 -26.12 14.65
N LEU A 608 -5.60 -25.70 15.41
CA LEU A 608 -4.51 -24.88 14.89
C LEU A 608 -3.61 -25.67 13.95
N VAL A 609 -3.33 -25.08 12.78
CA VAL A 609 -2.38 -25.63 11.82
C VAL A 609 -1.39 -24.56 11.37
N SER A 610 -0.14 -24.98 11.11
CA SER A 610 0.86 -24.14 10.48
C SER A 610 0.73 -24.22 8.96
N VAL A 611 0.48 -23.10 8.30
CA VAL A 611 0.40 -23.02 6.83
C VAL A 611 1.79 -23.13 6.24
N TYR A 612 2.74 -22.32 6.73
CA TYR A 612 4.18 -22.40 6.47
C TYR A 612 4.92 -21.59 7.54
N VAL A 613 6.26 -21.67 7.54
CA VAL A 613 7.10 -20.85 8.40
C VAL A 613 7.71 -19.74 7.56
N GLN A 614 7.39 -18.50 7.90
CA GLN A 614 8.00 -17.36 7.25
C GLN A 614 9.43 -17.19 7.76
N GLN A 615 10.30 -16.76 6.84
CA GLN A 615 11.69 -16.44 7.14
C GLN A 615 11.94 -14.98 6.76
N PHE A 616 12.48 -14.22 7.71
CA PHE A 616 12.93 -12.86 7.51
C PHE A 616 14.34 -12.73 8.08
N THR A 617 15.26 -12.23 7.31
CA THR A 617 16.64 -12.04 7.74
C THR A 617 17.02 -10.55 7.65
N TYR A 618 18.19 -10.22 8.15
CA TYR A 618 18.66 -8.83 8.15
C TYR A 618 18.75 -8.20 6.74
N ARG A 619 19.04 -9.01 5.71
CA ARG A 619 19.09 -8.55 4.32
C ARG A 619 17.71 -8.08 3.81
N ASP A 620 16.62 -8.65 4.34
CA ASP A 620 15.27 -8.46 3.84
C ASP A 620 14.67 -7.08 4.21
N TYR A 621 15.36 -6.28 5.05
CA TYR A 621 14.97 -4.88 5.27
C TYR A 621 15.06 -4.02 4.02
N PHE A 622 15.93 -4.37 3.07
CA PHE A 622 16.04 -3.72 1.78
C PHE A 622 16.12 -4.75 0.66
N ALA A 623 15.39 -4.51 -0.42
CA ALA A 623 15.42 -5.39 -1.58
C ALA A 623 16.79 -5.42 -2.28
N PRO A 624 17.13 -6.51 -2.96
CA PRO A 624 18.35 -6.57 -3.77
C PRO A 624 18.26 -5.66 -4.99
N ILE A 625 19.36 -4.99 -5.33
CA ILE A 625 19.52 -4.41 -6.66
C ILE A 625 19.67 -5.59 -7.64
N PRO A 626 18.93 -5.61 -8.77
CA PRO A 626 19.05 -6.71 -9.73
C PRO A 626 20.48 -6.91 -10.23
N GLN A 627 20.92 -8.14 -10.29
CA GLN A 627 22.29 -8.49 -10.74
C GLN A 627 22.62 -7.93 -12.13
N SER A 628 21.63 -7.90 -13.02
CA SER A 628 21.78 -7.31 -14.35
C SER A 628 22.16 -5.83 -14.32
N GLU A 629 21.69 -5.08 -13.33
CA GLU A 629 22.01 -3.66 -13.17
C GLU A 629 23.40 -3.46 -12.54
N MET A 630 23.79 -4.34 -11.63
CA MET A 630 25.14 -4.36 -11.07
C MET A 630 26.20 -4.63 -12.16
N ILE A 631 25.89 -5.51 -13.13
CA ILE A 631 26.76 -5.79 -14.28
C ILE A 631 26.88 -4.57 -15.21
N LYS A 632 25.77 -3.87 -15.48
CA LYS A 632 25.75 -2.67 -16.32
C LYS A 632 26.48 -1.49 -15.69
N ASN A 633 26.36 -1.36 -14.35
CA ASN A 633 26.96 -0.29 -13.58
C ASN A 633 27.79 -0.82 -12.41
N PRO A 634 29.10 -1.06 -12.59
CA PRO A 634 29.98 -1.57 -11.54
C PRO A 634 30.22 -0.60 -10.37
N LEU A 635 29.75 0.64 -10.46
CA LEU A 635 29.81 1.61 -9.34
C LEU A 635 28.72 1.35 -8.30
N LEU A 636 27.68 0.58 -8.64
CA LEU A 636 26.65 0.19 -7.69
C LEU A 636 27.22 -0.81 -6.67
N ILE A 637 26.90 -0.60 -5.42
CA ILE A 637 27.22 -1.51 -4.32
C ILE A 637 25.92 -2.17 -3.86
N GLN A 638 25.90 -3.49 -3.76
CA GLN A 638 24.73 -4.26 -3.38
C GLN A 638 24.35 -4.03 -1.91
N ASN A 639 23.07 -4.17 -1.58
CA ASN A 639 22.60 -4.18 -0.21
C ASN A 639 23.20 -5.37 0.57
N PRO A 640 23.55 -5.19 1.85
CA PRO A 640 24.17 -6.22 2.67
C PRO A 640 23.33 -7.52 2.72
N GLY A 641 23.98 -8.65 2.50
CA GLY A 641 23.36 -9.98 2.54
C GLY A 641 22.81 -10.51 1.21
N TRP A 642 22.88 -9.69 0.12
CA TRP A 642 22.46 -10.10 -1.23
C TRP A 642 23.63 -10.43 -2.16
#